data_a313c98d6629c177755503aa19fe4d8a
#
_entry.id   a313c98d6629c177755503aa19fe4d8a
#
_cell.length_a   1.000
_cell.length_b   1.000
_cell.length_c   1.000
_cell.angle_alpha   90.00
_cell.angle_beta   90.00
_cell.angle_gamma   90.00
#
_symmetry.space_group_name_H-M   'P 1'
#
loop_
_entity.id
_entity.type
_entity.pdbx_description
1 polymer ?
#
loop_
_entity_poly.entity_id
_entity_poly.type
_entity_poly.pdbx_seq_one_letter_code
_entity_poly.pdbx_strand_id
1 'polypeptide(L)'
;MNLRRLVGVCLVLPWALAGGETLPFSAAREVLVRFAGAAVADRFAFVRSADRNRAVVDAKDGKIRISAPNENLAAAAVGRYVREVAKGHFSRSGNRVPTVWPLPPAPLAVRRSRPQLHAYNYCVFSYSFAFYDESDWRANIDRLALAGFNSALVMAGNARVWQLFLRDAGFSERQIADFIADEIGISWTNCGGMEGLGAPVPGDAIEREARLGRFIVREMRRLGIEPMLQGFTGLLPNSSFEALTKERYPDVRLLDQGLWAQTYKRPILLDATTETYARLAKLWYRRLFEVYGISDPKCFVGNLFSEGGIAEDVDCPAIAAAMQRNQQLASPGALWCISCWGDAPRQDLLDGLDPTLARIIVLDRNMANGGVFPRSFGKMTWLWGELLNFGNNDGLYGGVDALVNLHRHGTGPNGSTLHGYAFESEGLDSNPWFYELMTDLVFRPDLLQGENRVRAWLSDYALRRYGTGDERLVRAMELLWASVWRTSRQQEGCNETVFCARPSWQVKKSSSWATDLPPYYAAASVEKAARLYLSVVRENPALLGLETFRFDFTDLFRQVLSDRGGVLVPRLRDDADARAMFLSLIDGMDALLACDDHFRLDVREARIHRRAGERGVQAFRRMLTSWTDGTRSPLNDYAHRQYSGLLSGYYAVRWRTFFGAPETSEAALDRLMKEVRTKPLPAAPAGDLQKLAERILQTDTCCRN
;
A
#
# COMPACT_ATOMS: atom_id res chain seq x y z
N MET A 1 37.76 -18.62 -35.81
CA MET A 1 37.04 -17.43 -36.31
C MET A 1 36.31 -16.82 -35.12
N ASN A 2 36.92 -15.77 -34.53
CA ASN A 2 36.50 -15.15 -33.26
C ASN A 2 35.50 -14.02 -33.54
N LEU A 3 34.30 -14.09 -33.00
CA LEU A 3 33.40 -12.92 -32.85
C LEU A 3 33.43 -12.44 -31.42
N ARG A 4 34.13 -11.33 -31.19
CA ARG A 4 34.10 -10.56 -29.95
C ARG A 4 32.79 -9.77 -29.89
N ARG A 5 31.99 -10.01 -28.85
CA ARG A 5 30.87 -9.13 -28.45
C ARG A 5 31.41 -7.89 -27.79
N LEU A 6 31.16 -6.73 -28.37
CA LEU A 6 31.37 -5.42 -27.76
C LEU A 6 30.28 -5.18 -26.71
N VAL A 7 30.69 -5.10 -25.47
CA VAL A 7 29.87 -4.58 -24.38
C VAL A 7 30.10 -3.06 -24.37
N GLY A 8 29.10 -2.30 -24.75
CA GLY A 8 29.10 -0.85 -24.67
C GLY A 8 28.89 -0.42 -23.20
N VAL A 9 29.97 -0.01 -22.56
CA VAL A 9 29.93 0.71 -21.27
C VAL A 9 29.56 2.15 -21.56
N CYS A 10 28.31 2.55 -21.26
CA CYS A 10 27.94 3.96 -21.21
C CYS A 10 28.63 4.61 -20.00
N LEU A 11 29.76 5.23 -20.22
CA LEU A 11 30.39 6.17 -19.31
C LEU A 11 29.52 7.44 -19.24
N VAL A 12 28.77 7.58 -18.14
CA VAL A 12 28.15 8.85 -17.77
C VAL A 12 29.26 9.75 -17.22
N LEU A 13 29.83 10.57 -18.08
CA LEU A 13 30.72 11.66 -17.67
C LEU A 13 29.91 12.69 -16.86
N PRO A 14 30.37 13.13 -15.68
CA PRO A 14 29.77 14.24 -14.99
C PRO A 14 30.11 15.53 -15.78
N TRP A 15 29.11 16.16 -16.34
CA TRP A 15 29.26 17.52 -16.87
C TRP A 15 29.40 18.47 -15.68
N ALA A 16 30.62 18.75 -15.31
CA ALA A 16 30.94 19.89 -14.50
C ALA A 16 30.87 21.16 -15.40
N LEU A 17 29.69 21.78 -15.38
CA LEU A 17 29.53 23.12 -15.92
C LEU A 17 30.12 24.10 -14.91
N ALA A 18 31.15 24.81 -15.32
CA ALA A 18 31.73 25.94 -14.61
C ALA A 18 30.63 27.00 -14.35
N GLY A 19 30.44 27.42 -13.08
CA GLY A 19 29.73 28.64 -12.72
C GLY A 19 28.25 28.74 -13.06
N GLY A 20 27.53 27.62 -13.15
CA GLY A 20 26.08 27.61 -13.45
C GLY A 20 25.25 27.77 -12.19
N GLU A 21 24.40 28.79 -12.11
CA GLU A 21 23.27 28.85 -11.19
C GLU A 21 22.53 27.54 -11.26
N THR A 22 22.39 26.83 -10.12
CA THR A 22 21.58 25.60 -10.05
C THR A 22 20.14 25.96 -10.42
N LEU A 23 19.63 25.38 -11.51
CA LEU A 23 18.25 25.61 -11.95
C LEU A 23 17.31 25.38 -10.76
N PRO A 24 16.39 26.31 -10.48
CA PRO A 24 15.42 26.10 -9.41
C PRO A 24 14.58 24.85 -9.70
N PHE A 25 14.32 24.05 -8.66
CA PHE A 25 13.50 22.85 -8.75
C PHE A 25 14.07 21.75 -9.66
N SER A 26 15.38 21.50 -9.55
CA SER A 26 16.05 20.44 -10.31
C SER A 26 15.45 19.04 -10.07
N ALA A 27 15.07 18.72 -8.83
CA ALA A 27 14.47 17.43 -8.50
C ALA A 27 13.07 17.25 -9.14
N ALA A 28 12.24 18.28 -9.14
CA ALA A 28 10.93 18.24 -9.83
C ALA A 28 11.11 18.12 -11.36
N ARG A 29 12.13 18.81 -11.93
CA ARG A 29 12.45 18.66 -13.36
C ARG A 29 12.93 17.26 -13.70
N GLU A 30 13.76 16.64 -12.86
CA GLU A 30 14.20 15.26 -13.04
C GLU A 30 13.04 14.27 -13.03
N VAL A 31 12.03 14.45 -12.16
CA VAL A 31 10.78 13.65 -12.18
C VAL A 31 10.08 13.77 -13.53
N LEU A 32 9.95 14.99 -14.06
CA LEU A 32 9.36 15.20 -15.38
C LEU A 32 10.19 14.55 -16.51
N VAL A 33 11.52 14.61 -16.43
CA VAL A 33 12.41 13.93 -17.40
C VAL A 33 12.19 12.41 -17.37
N ARG A 34 12.08 11.81 -16.18
CA ARG A 34 11.81 10.38 -16.07
C ARG A 34 10.42 10.00 -16.55
N PHE A 35 9.43 10.87 -16.37
CA PHE A 35 8.06 10.62 -16.81
C PHE A 35 7.87 10.81 -18.32
N ALA A 36 8.42 11.89 -18.91
CA ALA A 36 8.09 12.33 -20.27
C ALA A 36 9.30 12.57 -21.20
N GLY A 37 10.50 12.44 -20.69
CA GLY A 37 11.75 12.69 -21.46
C GLY A 37 12.24 14.12 -21.40
N ALA A 38 13.52 14.30 -21.75
CA ALA A 38 14.22 15.60 -21.67
C ALA A 38 13.60 16.64 -22.60
N ALA A 39 13.26 16.26 -23.84
CA ALA A 39 12.68 17.16 -24.83
C ALA A 39 11.36 17.80 -24.35
N VAL A 40 10.54 17.05 -23.61
CA VAL A 40 9.34 17.59 -22.98
C VAL A 40 9.70 18.51 -21.81
N ALA A 41 10.66 18.10 -20.97
CA ALA A 41 11.07 18.90 -19.82
C ALA A 41 11.67 20.27 -20.23
N ASP A 42 12.27 20.39 -21.42
CA ASP A 42 12.81 21.65 -21.95
C ASP A 42 11.73 22.65 -22.37
N ARG A 43 10.48 22.21 -22.50
CA ARG A 43 9.31 23.08 -22.70
C ARG A 43 8.83 23.74 -21.43
N PHE A 44 9.36 23.32 -20.26
CA PHE A 44 8.99 23.86 -18.96
C PHE A 44 10.03 24.88 -18.46
N ALA A 45 9.52 25.91 -17.81
CA ALA A 45 10.33 26.90 -17.09
C ALA A 45 9.93 26.87 -15.61
N PHE A 46 10.91 26.67 -14.73
CA PHE A 46 10.68 26.63 -13.29
C PHE A 46 11.19 27.92 -12.64
N VAL A 47 10.35 28.56 -11.82
CA VAL A 47 10.68 29.79 -11.12
C VAL A 47 10.21 29.78 -9.67
N ARG A 48 10.98 30.43 -8.77
CA ARG A 48 10.56 30.54 -7.37
C ARG A 48 9.45 31.56 -7.21
N SER A 49 8.46 31.20 -6.37
CA SER A 49 7.35 32.06 -5.97
C SER A 49 7.50 32.49 -4.51
N ALA A 50 7.05 33.70 -4.19
CA ALA A 50 6.93 34.17 -2.82
C ALA A 50 5.69 33.61 -2.07
N ASP A 51 4.67 33.13 -2.80
CA ASP A 51 3.49 32.49 -2.19
C ASP A 51 3.85 31.12 -1.61
N ARG A 52 3.90 31.01 -0.30
CA ARG A 52 4.38 29.82 0.41
C ARG A 52 3.46 28.59 0.30
N ASN A 53 2.20 28.79 -0.10
CA ASN A 53 1.16 27.75 -0.01
C ASN A 53 0.63 27.32 -1.38
N ARG A 54 1.06 27.95 -2.46
CA ARG A 54 0.51 27.77 -3.80
C ARG A 54 1.60 27.75 -4.87
N ALA A 55 1.48 26.84 -5.81
CA ALA A 55 2.15 26.94 -7.10
C ALA A 55 1.15 27.40 -8.18
N VAL A 56 1.67 27.93 -9.27
CA VAL A 56 0.88 28.34 -10.45
C VAL A 56 1.56 27.76 -11.70
N VAL A 57 0.74 27.18 -12.57
CA VAL A 57 1.14 26.74 -13.91
C VAL A 57 0.49 27.67 -14.92
N ASP A 58 1.28 28.36 -15.71
CA ASP A 58 0.78 29.26 -16.75
C ASP A 58 1.64 29.20 -18.03
N ALA A 59 1.27 29.95 -19.04
CA ALA A 59 2.04 30.11 -20.28
C ALA A 59 2.82 31.41 -20.24
N LYS A 60 4.14 31.32 -20.46
CA LYS A 60 5.00 32.51 -20.60
C LYS A 60 6.11 32.23 -21.61
N ASP A 61 6.34 33.16 -22.51
CA ASP A 61 7.43 33.13 -23.53
C ASP A 61 7.45 31.81 -24.32
N GLY A 62 6.26 31.28 -24.67
CA GLY A 62 6.10 30.02 -25.41
C GLY A 62 6.40 28.75 -24.58
N LYS A 63 6.65 28.90 -23.29
CA LYS A 63 6.91 27.78 -22.35
C LYS A 63 5.77 27.60 -21.34
N ILE A 64 5.67 26.37 -20.81
CA ILE A 64 4.84 26.04 -19.65
C ILE A 64 5.65 26.47 -18.42
N ARG A 65 5.22 27.54 -17.75
CA ARG A 65 5.91 28.05 -16.57
C ARG A 65 5.29 27.48 -15.30
N ILE A 66 6.14 26.96 -14.40
CA ILE A 66 5.79 26.54 -13.06
C ILE A 66 6.40 27.50 -12.05
N SER A 67 5.58 28.30 -11.38
CA SER A 67 5.97 29.18 -10.30
C SER A 67 5.61 28.50 -8.96
N ALA A 68 6.60 28.14 -8.14
CA ALA A 68 6.37 27.37 -6.91
C ALA A 68 7.30 27.86 -5.76
N PRO A 69 6.92 27.66 -4.48
CA PRO A 69 7.77 28.01 -3.34
C PRO A 69 8.86 26.97 -3.04
N ASN A 70 8.62 25.70 -3.38
CA ASN A 70 9.50 24.58 -3.05
C ASN A 70 9.38 23.43 -4.05
N GLU A 71 10.30 22.45 -3.96
CA GLU A 71 10.36 21.27 -4.83
C GLU A 71 9.05 20.47 -4.83
N ASN A 72 8.44 20.29 -3.66
CA ASN A 72 7.23 19.47 -3.52
C ASN A 72 6.05 20.07 -4.30
N LEU A 73 5.78 21.36 -4.13
CA LEU A 73 4.72 22.03 -4.88
C LEU A 73 5.06 22.19 -6.36
N ALA A 74 6.35 22.29 -6.73
CA ALA A 74 6.77 22.28 -8.12
C ALA A 74 6.46 20.94 -8.80
N ALA A 75 6.80 19.81 -8.16
CA ALA A 75 6.48 18.48 -8.66
C ALA A 75 4.95 18.22 -8.71
N ALA A 76 4.22 18.63 -7.67
CA ALA A 76 2.76 18.57 -7.67
C ALA A 76 2.14 19.37 -8.82
N ALA A 77 2.70 20.55 -9.12
CA ALA A 77 2.25 21.39 -10.23
C ALA A 77 2.48 20.71 -11.59
N VAL A 78 3.60 20.01 -11.77
CA VAL A 78 3.82 19.15 -12.95
C VAL A 78 2.71 18.08 -13.03
N GLY A 79 2.45 17.37 -11.95
CA GLY A 79 1.43 16.33 -11.92
C GLY A 79 0.02 16.85 -12.22
N ARG A 80 -0.34 18.02 -11.65
CA ARG A 80 -1.64 18.67 -11.93
C ARG A 80 -1.74 19.11 -13.39
N TYR A 81 -0.68 19.68 -13.95
CA TYR A 81 -0.62 20.03 -15.37
C TYR A 81 -0.80 18.78 -16.26
N VAL A 82 -0.09 17.68 -15.94
CA VAL A 82 -0.20 16.42 -16.69
C VAL A 82 -1.65 15.94 -16.72
N ARG A 83 -2.35 15.95 -15.59
CA ARG A 83 -3.74 15.48 -15.49
C ARG A 83 -4.74 16.46 -16.08
N GLU A 84 -4.68 17.73 -15.69
CA GLU A 84 -5.75 18.69 -16.00
C GLU A 84 -5.62 19.32 -17.37
N VAL A 85 -4.40 19.55 -17.84
CA VAL A 85 -4.15 20.25 -19.10
C VAL A 85 -3.74 19.27 -20.21
N ALA A 86 -2.69 18.49 -19.99
CA ALA A 86 -2.14 17.58 -21.00
C ALA A 86 -2.92 16.24 -21.11
N LYS A 87 -3.87 15.99 -20.19
CA LYS A 87 -4.71 14.77 -20.15
C LYS A 87 -3.91 13.48 -20.11
N GLY A 88 -2.80 13.47 -19.36
CA GLY A 88 -1.99 12.28 -19.08
C GLY A 88 -2.37 11.60 -17.79
N HIS A 89 -1.79 10.42 -17.56
CA HIS A 89 -2.05 9.59 -16.39
C HIS A 89 -0.75 8.97 -15.86
N PHE A 90 -0.65 8.87 -14.54
CA PHE A 90 0.40 8.13 -13.84
C PHE A 90 -0.20 7.36 -12.66
N SER A 91 0.11 6.07 -12.60
CA SER A 91 -0.32 5.18 -11.53
C SER A 91 0.63 3.98 -11.39
N ARG A 92 0.37 3.12 -10.42
CA ARG A 92 1.10 1.86 -10.23
C ARG A 92 0.76 0.82 -11.30
N SER A 93 -0.44 0.90 -11.86
CA SER A 93 -0.93 0.02 -12.93
C SER A 93 -0.75 0.63 -14.34
N GLY A 94 0.34 1.38 -14.52
CA GLY A 94 0.74 1.95 -15.81
C GLY A 94 0.65 3.47 -15.87
N ASN A 95 1.40 4.01 -16.81
CA ASN A 95 1.41 5.44 -17.13
C ASN A 95 0.90 5.64 -18.56
N ARG A 96 0.17 6.74 -18.78
CA ARG A 96 -0.12 7.23 -20.12
C ARG A 96 0.49 8.62 -20.29
N VAL A 97 1.65 8.67 -20.93
CA VAL A 97 2.35 9.90 -21.24
C VAL A 97 1.62 10.61 -22.39
N PRO A 98 1.26 11.90 -22.26
CA PRO A 98 0.61 12.64 -23.33
C PRO A 98 1.51 12.75 -24.59
N THR A 99 0.92 12.65 -25.74
CA THR A 99 1.62 12.93 -27.02
C THR A 99 1.67 14.44 -27.33
N VAL A 100 0.69 15.20 -26.82
CA VAL A 100 0.59 16.65 -26.98
C VAL A 100 0.71 17.34 -25.62
N TRP A 101 1.51 18.39 -25.57
CA TRP A 101 1.79 19.19 -24.37
C TRP A 101 1.37 20.63 -24.60
N PRO A 102 0.09 20.97 -24.49
CA PRO A 102 -0.43 22.30 -24.83
C PRO A 102 0.00 23.34 -23.78
N LEU A 103 0.12 24.58 -24.19
CA LEU A 103 0.21 25.70 -23.23
C LEU A 103 -1.08 25.78 -22.41
N PRO A 104 -1.00 26.04 -21.09
CA PRO A 104 -2.19 26.23 -20.28
C PRO A 104 -3.07 27.37 -20.84
N PRO A 105 -4.36 27.12 -21.07
CA PRO A 105 -5.27 28.16 -21.61
C PRO A 105 -5.55 29.26 -20.60
N ALA A 106 -5.37 28.96 -19.31
CA ALA A 106 -5.48 29.90 -18.19
C ALA A 106 -4.55 29.45 -17.06
N PRO A 107 -4.15 30.34 -16.14
CA PRO A 107 -3.34 29.98 -14.99
C PRO A 107 -4.02 28.92 -14.13
N LEU A 108 -3.33 27.80 -13.89
CA LEU A 108 -3.76 26.70 -13.02
C LEU A 108 -3.13 26.90 -11.64
N ALA A 109 -3.96 27.21 -10.64
CA ALA A 109 -3.53 27.30 -9.25
C ALA A 109 -3.44 25.90 -8.60
N VAL A 110 -2.30 25.58 -8.00
CA VAL A 110 -2.04 24.28 -7.35
C VAL A 110 -1.81 24.51 -5.86
N ARG A 111 -2.81 24.19 -5.08
CA ARG A 111 -2.80 24.33 -3.61
C ARG A 111 -3.54 23.16 -2.98
N ARG A 112 -2.94 22.54 -1.96
CA ARG A 112 -3.67 21.54 -1.17
C ARG A 112 -4.74 22.22 -0.32
N SER A 113 -5.90 21.59 -0.18
CA SER A 113 -6.98 22.05 0.70
C SER A 113 -6.61 21.98 2.19
N ARG A 114 -5.68 21.10 2.54
CA ARG A 114 -5.09 20.94 3.87
C ARG A 114 -3.57 20.85 3.78
N PRO A 115 -2.82 21.20 4.84
CA PRO A 115 -1.36 21.26 4.80
C PRO A 115 -0.66 19.96 4.47
N GLN A 116 -1.17 18.81 4.93
CA GLN A 116 -0.49 17.52 4.79
C GLN A 116 -1.27 16.52 3.93
N LEU A 117 -0.53 15.83 3.08
CA LEU A 117 -0.94 14.62 2.40
C LEU A 117 0.13 13.55 2.68
N HIS A 118 -0.25 12.55 3.48
CA HIS A 118 0.62 11.46 3.94
C HIS A 118 0.38 10.19 3.14
N ALA A 119 1.40 9.34 3.04
CA ALA A 119 1.31 8.04 2.40
C ALA A 119 1.90 6.94 3.30
N TYR A 120 1.22 5.83 3.26
CA TYR A 120 1.62 4.49 3.64
C TYR A 120 1.38 4.09 5.08
N ASN A 121 0.63 3.00 5.17
CA ASN A 121 0.57 2.09 6.30
C ASN A 121 1.84 1.22 6.34
N TYR A 122 2.21 0.74 7.53
CA TYR A 122 3.35 -0.17 7.70
C TYR A 122 3.19 -1.50 6.94
N CYS A 123 1.97 -2.01 6.79
CA CYS A 123 1.69 -3.28 6.10
C CYS A 123 2.13 -3.28 4.62
N VAL A 124 2.07 -2.12 3.95
CA VAL A 124 2.41 -2.01 2.52
C VAL A 124 3.84 -2.48 2.21
N PHE A 125 4.76 -2.36 3.18
CA PHE A 125 6.15 -2.80 3.02
C PHE A 125 6.30 -4.32 2.95
N SER A 126 5.36 -5.04 3.54
CA SER A 126 5.30 -6.51 3.49
C SER A 126 4.45 -7.04 2.32
N TYR A 127 3.64 -6.19 1.69
CA TYR A 127 2.77 -6.57 0.57
C TYR A 127 3.23 -5.95 -0.75
N SER A 128 2.71 -4.77 -1.11
CA SER A 128 2.99 -4.15 -2.42
C SER A 128 4.47 -3.82 -2.62
N PHE A 129 5.19 -3.44 -1.56
CA PHE A 129 6.61 -3.06 -1.63
C PHE A 129 7.58 -4.19 -1.26
N ALA A 130 7.06 -5.39 -0.98
CA ALA A 130 7.91 -6.53 -0.68
C ALA A 130 8.98 -6.73 -1.77
N PHE A 131 10.23 -6.76 -1.37
CA PHE A 131 11.39 -6.93 -2.23
C PHE A 131 11.59 -5.84 -3.30
N TYR A 132 11.12 -4.61 -3.08
CA TYR A 132 11.40 -3.47 -3.96
C TYR A 132 12.89 -3.12 -3.95
N ASP A 133 13.40 -2.72 -5.13
CA ASP A 133 14.75 -2.17 -5.27
C ASP A 133 14.75 -0.63 -5.43
N GLU A 134 15.92 -0.04 -5.67
CA GLU A 134 16.04 1.41 -5.84
C GLU A 134 15.25 1.94 -7.05
N SER A 135 15.15 1.16 -8.13
CA SER A 135 14.40 1.58 -9.33
C SER A 135 12.89 1.63 -9.06
N ASP A 136 12.40 0.64 -8.30
CA ASP A 136 11.01 0.58 -7.87
C ASP A 136 10.64 1.74 -6.96
N TRP A 137 11.50 1.99 -5.98
CA TRP A 137 11.31 3.10 -5.05
C TRP A 137 11.43 4.45 -5.72
N ARG A 138 12.35 4.62 -6.68
CA ARG A 138 12.44 5.85 -7.48
C ARG A 138 11.13 6.13 -8.22
N ALA A 139 10.62 5.14 -8.94
CA ALA A 139 9.34 5.27 -9.65
C ALA A 139 8.18 5.55 -8.69
N ASN A 140 8.22 4.98 -7.49
CA ASN A 140 7.20 5.20 -6.46
C ASN A 140 7.29 6.63 -5.87
N ILE A 141 8.49 7.12 -5.55
CA ILE A 141 8.71 8.48 -5.05
C ILE A 141 8.33 9.52 -6.11
N ASP A 142 8.62 9.27 -7.39
CA ASP A 142 8.20 10.14 -8.49
C ASP A 142 6.66 10.26 -8.55
N ARG A 143 5.94 9.14 -8.40
CA ARG A 143 4.46 9.16 -8.33
C ARG A 143 3.96 9.93 -7.12
N LEU A 144 4.57 9.76 -5.94
CA LEU A 144 4.21 10.55 -4.75
C LEU A 144 4.39 12.05 -5.00
N ALA A 145 5.52 12.44 -5.60
CA ALA A 145 5.83 13.84 -5.89
C ALA A 145 4.83 14.45 -6.89
N LEU A 146 4.54 13.75 -8.00
CA LEU A 146 3.56 14.17 -9.00
C LEU A 146 2.13 14.22 -8.43
N ALA A 147 1.78 13.30 -7.55
CA ALA A 147 0.48 13.27 -6.87
C ALA A 147 0.37 14.31 -5.74
N GLY A 148 1.48 14.92 -5.35
CA GLY A 148 1.53 16.00 -4.36
C GLY A 148 1.60 15.54 -2.91
N PHE A 149 2.06 14.33 -2.62
CA PHE A 149 2.37 13.90 -1.25
C PHE A 149 3.56 14.69 -0.71
N ASN A 150 3.47 15.08 0.57
CA ASN A 150 4.55 15.80 1.26
C ASN A 150 5.02 15.10 2.54
N SER A 151 4.53 13.89 2.80
CA SER A 151 4.98 13.02 3.89
C SER A 151 4.74 11.57 3.51
N ALA A 152 5.64 10.65 3.89
CA ALA A 152 5.42 9.22 3.73
C ALA A 152 6.21 8.39 4.76
N LEU A 153 5.65 7.25 5.16
CA LEU A 153 6.30 6.29 6.04
C LEU A 153 7.50 5.64 5.34
N VAL A 154 8.57 5.42 6.08
CA VAL A 154 9.76 4.68 5.62
C VAL A 154 10.13 3.62 6.65
N MET A 155 10.09 2.36 6.23
CA MET A 155 10.49 1.21 7.06
C MET A 155 11.67 0.43 6.48
N ALA A 156 11.96 0.57 5.18
CA ALA A 156 13.15 -0.03 4.57
C ALA A 156 14.41 0.44 5.32
N GLY A 157 15.22 -0.50 5.78
CA GLY A 157 16.41 -0.24 6.59
C GLY A 157 16.19 -0.36 8.11
N ASN A 158 14.96 -0.49 8.59
CA ASN A 158 14.66 -0.53 10.02
C ASN A 158 15.25 -1.78 10.70
N ALA A 159 15.33 -2.92 9.99
CA ALA A 159 16.01 -4.12 10.50
C ALA A 159 17.48 -3.85 10.89
N ARG A 160 18.18 -2.95 10.18
CA ARG A 160 19.55 -2.56 10.55
C ARG A 160 19.57 -1.70 11.80
N VAL A 161 18.59 -0.82 11.99
CA VAL A 161 18.47 -0.04 13.23
C VAL A 161 18.30 -0.98 14.41
N TRP A 162 17.37 -1.95 14.32
CA TRP A 162 17.16 -2.97 15.35
C TRP A 162 18.43 -3.78 15.63
N GLN A 163 19.12 -4.26 14.59
CA GLN A 163 20.35 -5.04 14.74
C GLN A 163 21.43 -4.29 15.53
N LEU A 164 21.70 -3.03 15.16
CA LEU A 164 22.70 -2.22 15.83
C LEU A 164 22.30 -1.83 17.24
N PHE A 165 21.03 -1.45 17.41
CA PHE A 165 20.47 -1.07 18.71
C PHE A 165 20.50 -2.23 19.72
N LEU A 166 20.00 -3.40 19.34
CA LEU A 166 19.97 -4.57 20.22
C LEU A 166 21.39 -5.04 20.59
N ARG A 167 22.34 -5.00 19.65
CA ARG A 167 23.75 -5.29 19.92
C ARG A 167 24.33 -4.31 20.95
N ASP A 168 24.10 -3.03 20.82
CA ASP A 168 24.51 -2.01 21.79
C ASP A 168 23.84 -2.21 23.16
N ALA A 169 22.60 -2.64 23.17
CA ALA A 169 21.85 -2.95 24.39
C ALA A 169 22.30 -4.24 25.07
N GLY A 170 23.09 -5.10 24.39
CA GLY A 170 23.71 -6.29 24.97
C GLY A 170 23.04 -7.62 24.66
N PHE A 171 22.18 -7.63 23.65
CA PHE A 171 21.60 -8.87 23.14
C PHE A 171 22.64 -9.69 22.38
N SER A 172 22.58 -11.01 22.47
CA SER A 172 23.40 -11.94 21.67
C SER A 172 22.95 -11.91 20.20
N GLU A 173 23.88 -12.27 19.30
CA GLU A 173 23.57 -12.35 17.85
C GLU A 173 22.40 -13.31 17.55
N ARG A 174 22.25 -14.38 18.35
CA ARG A 174 21.13 -15.29 18.23
C ARG A 174 19.81 -14.62 18.59
N GLN A 175 19.73 -13.92 19.72
CA GLN A 175 18.51 -13.19 20.12
C GLN A 175 18.13 -12.13 19.11
N ILE A 176 19.12 -11.43 18.52
CA ILE A 176 18.92 -10.45 17.45
C ILE A 176 18.35 -11.12 16.20
N ALA A 177 18.94 -12.25 15.79
CA ALA A 177 18.50 -12.99 14.60
C ALA A 177 17.08 -13.56 14.76
N ASP A 178 16.76 -14.07 15.96
CA ASP A 178 15.43 -14.60 16.26
C ASP A 178 14.35 -13.49 16.25
N PHE A 179 14.71 -12.26 16.65
CA PHE A 179 13.79 -11.10 16.62
C PHE A 179 13.59 -10.55 15.21
N ILE A 180 14.69 -10.38 14.44
CA ILE A 180 14.65 -9.85 13.06
C ILE A 180 14.35 -11.00 12.08
N ALA A 181 13.54 -11.94 12.48
CA ALA A 181 13.16 -13.05 11.64
C ALA A 181 12.16 -12.58 10.57
N ASP A 182 12.43 -12.99 9.32
CA ASP A 182 11.62 -12.74 8.14
C ASP A 182 11.77 -11.36 7.47
N GLU A 183 12.21 -11.35 6.22
CA GLU A 183 12.30 -10.13 5.40
C GLU A 183 10.94 -9.53 5.06
N ILE A 184 9.89 -10.34 5.04
CA ILE A 184 8.54 -9.89 4.66
C ILE A 184 7.66 -9.58 5.87
N GLY A 185 7.93 -10.18 7.04
CA GLY A 185 7.13 -10.03 8.26
C GLY A 185 7.55 -8.89 9.19
N ILE A 186 8.64 -8.19 8.91
CA ILE A 186 9.23 -7.18 9.80
C ILE A 186 8.28 -6.01 10.14
N SER A 187 7.31 -5.74 9.28
CA SER A 187 6.34 -4.67 9.48
C SER A 187 5.55 -4.84 10.78
N TRP A 188 5.10 -6.05 11.08
CA TRP A 188 4.31 -6.34 12.29
C TRP A 188 5.16 -6.35 13.56
N THR A 189 6.42 -6.71 13.48
CA THR A 189 7.37 -6.53 14.59
C THR A 189 7.54 -5.05 14.91
N ASN A 190 7.68 -4.21 13.90
CA ASN A 190 7.84 -2.77 14.07
C ASN A 190 6.62 -2.08 14.67
N CYS A 191 5.41 -2.49 14.32
CA CYS A 191 4.20 -1.92 14.91
C CYS A 191 3.86 -2.48 16.30
N GLY A 192 4.63 -3.46 16.77
CA GLY A 192 4.41 -4.08 18.10
C GLY A 192 3.33 -5.14 18.12
N GLY A 193 2.93 -5.65 16.96
CA GLY A 193 1.93 -6.71 16.85
C GLY A 193 2.46 -8.06 17.27
N MET A 194 3.61 -8.47 16.74
CA MET A 194 4.18 -9.79 16.96
C MET A 194 5.70 -9.83 16.70
N GLU A 195 6.36 -10.88 17.13
CA GLU A 195 7.76 -11.14 16.83
C GLU A 195 8.01 -12.60 16.41
N GLY A 196 9.19 -12.87 15.85
CA GLY A 196 9.66 -14.23 15.58
C GLY A 196 8.94 -14.93 14.43
N LEU A 197 8.58 -14.21 13.38
CA LEU A 197 7.99 -14.78 12.17
C LEU A 197 9.08 -15.25 11.21
N GLY A 198 8.96 -16.50 10.73
CA GLY A 198 9.80 -17.05 9.67
C GLY A 198 11.25 -17.28 10.08
N ALA A 199 12.13 -17.34 9.07
CA ALA A 199 13.55 -17.62 9.27
C ALA A 199 14.36 -16.33 9.47
N PRO A 200 15.51 -16.36 10.18
CA PRO A 200 16.39 -15.22 10.34
C PRO A 200 16.79 -14.58 9.02
N VAL A 201 16.80 -13.24 8.99
CA VAL A 201 17.21 -12.47 7.81
C VAL A 201 18.74 -12.48 7.70
N PRO A 202 19.32 -12.83 6.54
CA PRO A 202 20.76 -12.76 6.32
C PRO A 202 21.32 -11.34 6.46
N GLY A 203 22.56 -11.23 6.95
CA GLY A 203 23.20 -9.94 7.18
C GLY A 203 23.35 -9.08 5.92
N ASP A 204 23.62 -9.70 4.77
CA ASP A 204 23.71 -8.99 3.48
C ASP A 204 22.37 -8.41 3.02
N ALA A 205 21.26 -9.07 3.35
CA ALA A 205 19.90 -8.55 3.09
C ALA A 205 19.61 -7.35 4.01
N ILE A 206 19.98 -7.42 5.30
CA ILE A 206 19.83 -6.29 6.24
C ILE A 206 20.65 -5.08 5.76
N GLU A 207 21.87 -5.27 5.31
CA GLU A 207 22.73 -4.19 4.79
C GLU A 207 22.18 -3.61 3.47
N ARG A 208 21.63 -4.45 2.61
CA ARG A 208 21.00 -4.03 1.35
C ARG A 208 19.78 -3.16 1.63
N GLU A 209 18.94 -3.57 2.58
CA GLU A 209 17.77 -2.79 3.00
C GLU A 209 18.17 -1.46 3.68
N ALA A 210 19.26 -1.43 4.43
CA ALA A 210 19.78 -0.20 5.03
C ALA A 210 20.23 0.83 3.96
N ARG A 211 20.92 0.35 2.91
CA ARG A 211 21.28 1.21 1.77
C ARG A 211 20.04 1.74 1.05
N LEU A 212 19.04 0.88 0.85
CA LEU A 212 17.77 1.26 0.25
C LEU A 212 17.02 2.30 1.08
N GLY A 213 16.94 2.11 2.41
CA GLY A 213 16.30 3.08 3.32
C GLY A 213 16.96 4.45 3.25
N ARG A 214 18.31 4.50 3.24
CA ARG A 214 19.07 5.75 3.06
C ARG A 214 18.80 6.42 1.69
N PHE A 215 18.71 5.62 0.64
CA PHE A 215 18.34 6.10 -0.69
C PHE A 215 16.94 6.72 -0.68
N ILE A 216 15.94 6.04 -0.12
CA ILE A 216 14.56 6.50 -0.04
C ILE A 216 14.47 7.83 0.71
N VAL A 217 15.05 7.92 1.90
CA VAL A 217 15.06 9.16 2.72
C VAL A 217 15.68 10.32 1.96
N ARG A 218 16.82 10.10 1.29
CA ARG A 218 17.50 11.13 0.51
C ARG A 218 16.62 11.62 -0.66
N GLU A 219 16.06 10.72 -1.46
CA GLU A 219 15.25 11.09 -2.63
C GLU A 219 13.95 11.78 -2.23
N MET A 220 13.28 11.29 -1.16
CA MET A 220 12.10 11.97 -0.62
C MET A 220 12.41 13.40 -0.19
N ARG A 221 13.48 13.61 0.59
CA ARG A 221 13.86 14.95 1.05
C ARG A 221 14.24 15.89 -0.10
N ARG A 222 14.90 15.38 -1.14
CA ARG A 222 15.17 16.16 -2.36
C ARG A 222 13.90 16.71 -3.00
N LEU A 223 12.80 15.98 -2.93
CA LEU A 223 11.50 16.35 -3.47
C LEU A 223 10.59 17.05 -2.43
N GLY A 224 11.11 17.38 -1.25
CA GLY A 224 10.34 18.02 -0.18
C GLY A 224 9.23 17.11 0.38
N ILE A 225 9.43 15.79 0.34
CA ILE A 225 8.58 14.80 0.99
C ILE A 225 9.26 14.42 2.31
N GLU A 226 8.59 14.69 3.44
CA GLU A 226 9.15 14.38 4.76
C GLU A 226 9.05 12.87 5.04
N PRO A 227 10.18 12.18 5.30
CA PRO A 227 10.17 10.80 5.70
C PRO A 227 9.69 10.67 7.16
N MET A 228 8.67 9.85 7.40
CA MET A 228 8.24 9.47 8.74
C MET A 228 8.99 8.20 9.13
N LEU A 229 9.76 8.24 10.22
CA LEU A 229 10.61 7.15 10.68
C LEU A 229 10.05 6.51 11.96
N GLN A 230 10.45 5.27 12.25
CA GLN A 230 10.06 4.57 13.46
C GLN A 230 10.65 5.23 14.71
N GLY A 231 9.79 5.70 15.61
CA GLY A 231 10.20 6.16 16.94
C GLY A 231 10.44 5.01 17.91
N PHE A 232 11.12 5.30 19.02
CA PHE A 232 11.32 4.30 20.08
C PHE A 232 10.14 4.29 21.03
N THR A 233 9.35 3.23 20.99
CA THR A 233 8.17 3.05 21.85
C THR A 233 8.44 2.20 23.09
N GLY A 234 9.64 1.68 23.25
CA GLY A 234 9.97 0.74 24.33
C GLY A 234 9.59 -0.71 24.03
N LEU A 235 9.05 -0.99 22.83
CA LEU A 235 8.82 -2.36 22.40
C LEU A 235 10.16 -3.05 22.17
N LEU A 236 10.35 -4.23 22.77
CA LEU A 236 11.60 -4.98 22.79
C LEU A 236 11.31 -6.47 22.58
N PRO A 237 12.32 -7.26 22.12
CA PRO A 237 12.19 -8.72 22.05
C PRO A 237 11.79 -9.35 23.39
N ASN A 238 11.04 -10.45 23.36
CA ASN A 238 10.76 -11.25 24.56
C ASN A 238 12.03 -11.73 25.27
N SER A 239 13.12 -11.94 24.53
CA SER A 239 14.46 -12.24 25.11
C SER A 239 15.05 -11.11 25.98
N SER A 240 14.36 -9.96 26.08
CA SER A 240 14.76 -8.86 26.98
C SER A 240 14.78 -9.27 28.45
N PHE A 241 13.95 -10.23 28.88
CA PHE A 241 14.01 -10.77 30.24
C PHE A 241 15.38 -11.40 30.58
N GLU A 242 16.08 -11.92 29.59
CA GLU A 242 17.42 -12.49 29.72
C GLU A 242 18.53 -11.47 29.46
N ALA A 243 18.33 -10.60 28.45
CA ALA A 243 19.37 -9.69 27.96
C ALA A 243 19.53 -8.43 28.83
N LEU A 244 18.43 -7.91 29.40
CA LEU A 244 18.43 -6.69 30.21
C LEU A 244 18.49 -7.04 31.71
N THR A 245 19.67 -7.44 32.16
CA THR A 245 19.85 -7.81 33.58
C THR A 245 19.92 -6.60 34.50
N LYS A 246 19.55 -6.77 35.78
CA LYS A 246 19.59 -5.68 36.79
C LYS A 246 21.02 -5.20 37.10
N GLU A 247 22.03 -6.02 36.81
CA GLU A 247 23.44 -5.58 36.98
C GLU A 247 23.77 -4.46 35.96
N ARG A 248 23.27 -4.59 34.75
CA ARG A 248 23.50 -3.62 33.66
C ARG A 248 22.44 -2.51 33.61
N TYR A 249 21.23 -2.83 33.99
CA TYR A 249 20.04 -1.98 33.95
C TYR A 249 19.30 -2.09 35.30
N PRO A 250 19.73 -1.37 36.35
CA PRO A 250 19.25 -1.57 37.73
C PRO A 250 17.76 -1.33 37.93
N ASP A 251 17.17 -0.41 37.15
CA ASP A 251 15.76 0.00 37.22
C ASP A 251 14.90 -0.57 36.09
N VAL A 252 15.42 -1.58 35.35
CA VAL A 252 14.68 -2.17 34.26
C VAL A 252 13.33 -2.73 34.73
N ARG A 253 12.27 -2.32 34.05
CA ARG A 253 10.91 -2.81 34.27
C ARG A 253 10.33 -3.22 32.91
N LEU A 254 10.11 -4.52 32.75
CA LEU A 254 9.60 -5.14 31.52
C LEU A 254 8.16 -5.60 31.77
N LEU A 255 7.27 -5.27 30.84
CA LEU A 255 5.84 -5.49 30.92
C LEU A 255 5.41 -6.42 29.76
N ASP A 256 4.76 -7.52 30.11
CA ASP A 256 4.20 -8.45 29.13
C ASP A 256 2.90 -7.87 28.55
N GLN A 257 2.75 -7.91 27.23
CA GLN A 257 1.56 -7.46 26.52
C GLN A 257 0.61 -8.60 26.11
N GLY A 258 0.90 -9.84 26.52
CA GLY A 258 0.15 -11.02 26.16
C GLY A 258 0.34 -11.46 24.70
N LEU A 259 -0.69 -12.05 24.12
CA LEU A 259 -0.66 -12.60 22.76
C LEU A 259 -1.47 -11.74 21.78
N TRP A 260 -0.95 -11.57 20.57
CA TRP A 260 -1.74 -11.06 19.46
C TRP A 260 -2.54 -12.20 18.83
N ALA A 261 -3.81 -11.95 18.52
CA ALA A 261 -4.76 -12.94 17.97
C ALA A 261 -4.75 -14.27 18.73
N GLN A 262 -4.50 -14.24 20.06
CA GLN A 262 -4.44 -15.41 20.96
C GLN A 262 -3.40 -16.48 20.57
N THR A 263 -2.49 -16.17 19.65
CA THR A 263 -1.56 -17.13 19.08
C THR A 263 -0.12 -16.65 19.08
N TYR A 264 0.11 -15.38 18.73
CA TYR A 264 1.45 -14.85 18.49
C TYR A 264 1.94 -14.02 19.66
N LYS A 265 3.20 -14.21 20.06
CA LYS A 265 3.83 -13.40 21.10
C LYS A 265 3.96 -11.96 20.63
N ARG A 266 3.52 -11.02 21.48
CA ARG A 266 3.82 -9.61 21.30
C ARG A 266 5.23 -9.31 21.82
N PRO A 267 5.92 -8.29 21.28
CA PRO A 267 7.10 -7.73 21.91
C PRO A 267 6.80 -7.29 23.33
N ILE A 268 7.80 -7.38 24.19
CA ILE A 268 7.75 -6.87 25.57
C ILE A 268 7.79 -5.35 25.56
N LEU A 269 7.07 -4.70 26.45
CA LEU A 269 7.14 -3.26 26.65
C LEU A 269 8.12 -2.94 27.81
N LEU A 270 9.12 -2.12 27.53
CA LEU A 270 9.96 -1.48 28.56
C LEU A 270 9.26 -0.24 29.09
N ASP A 271 9.08 -0.16 30.40
CA ASP A 271 8.47 0.99 31.05
C ASP A 271 9.27 2.27 30.78
N ALA A 272 8.61 3.21 30.07
CA ALA A 272 9.25 4.43 29.61
C ALA A 272 9.56 5.44 30.75
N THR A 273 9.05 5.21 31.96
CA THR A 273 9.33 6.07 33.12
C THR A 273 10.69 5.80 33.76
N THR A 274 11.39 4.72 33.32
CA THR A 274 12.69 4.29 33.86
C THR A 274 13.87 5.00 33.20
N GLU A 275 15.00 5.13 33.91
CA GLU A 275 16.27 5.61 33.35
C GLU A 275 16.81 4.61 32.29
N THR A 276 16.54 3.33 32.47
CA THR A 276 16.85 2.30 31.46
C THR A 276 16.19 2.65 30.12
N TYR A 277 14.92 3.04 30.12
CA TYR A 277 14.26 3.47 28.89
C TYR A 277 14.95 4.69 28.26
N ALA A 278 15.24 5.73 29.06
CA ALA A 278 15.90 6.93 28.54
C ALA A 278 17.26 6.61 27.92
N ARG A 279 18.04 5.72 28.54
CA ARG A 279 19.32 5.23 28.03
C ARG A 279 19.15 4.48 26.70
N LEU A 280 18.18 3.58 26.61
CA LEU A 280 17.91 2.81 25.39
C LEU A 280 17.30 3.68 24.28
N ALA A 281 16.43 4.62 24.59
CA ALA A 281 15.92 5.58 23.63
C ALA A 281 17.03 6.39 22.96
N LYS A 282 18.01 6.86 23.76
CA LYS A 282 19.19 7.54 23.21
C LYS A 282 20.02 6.67 22.26
N LEU A 283 20.17 5.37 22.57
CA LEU A 283 20.84 4.42 21.70
C LEU A 283 20.06 4.22 20.39
N TRP A 284 18.73 4.04 20.47
CA TRP A 284 17.86 3.87 19.33
C TRP A 284 17.97 5.03 18.35
N TYR A 285 17.75 6.27 18.82
CA TYR A 285 17.77 7.45 17.94
C TYR A 285 19.15 7.69 17.34
N ARG A 286 20.25 7.41 18.08
CA ARG A 286 21.59 7.45 17.52
C ARG A 286 21.75 6.50 16.33
N ARG A 287 21.29 5.24 16.46
CA ARG A 287 21.38 4.24 15.40
C ARG A 287 20.43 4.52 14.24
N LEU A 288 19.23 5.03 14.54
CA LEU A 288 18.29 5.48 13.53
C LEU A 288 18.91 6.56 12.63
N PHE A 289 19.49 7.59 13.24
CA PHE A 289 20.10 8.69 12.49
C PHE A 289 21.32 8.23 11.67
N GLU A 290 22.14 7.34 12.22
CA GLU A 290 23.27 6.73 11.53
C GLU A 290 22.82 5.93 10.30
N VAL A 291 21.84 5.03 10.46
CA VAL A 291 21.37 4.14 9.38
C VAL A 291 20.76 4.93 8.25
N TYR A 292 19.90 5.89 8.55
CA TYR A 292 19.22 6.68 7.50
C TYR A 292 20.03 7.88 7.00
N GLY A 293 21.09 8.27 7.68
CA GLY A 293 21.90 9.45 7.32
C GLY A 293 21.12 10.76 7.46
N ILE A 294 20.30 10.87 8.51
CA ILE A 294 19.46 12.03 8.82
C ILE A 294 19.74 12.49 10.26
N SER A 295 19.74 13.80 10.49
CA SER A 295 19.99 14.36 11.83
C SER A 295 18.80 15.13 12.41
N ASP A 296 17.80 15.45 11.58
CA ASP A 296 16.71 16.35 11.91
C ASP A 296 15.33 15.87 11.41
N PRO A 297 14.94 14.60 11.64
CA PRO A 297 13.62 14.13 11.22
C PRO A 297 12.53 14.95 11.93
N LYS A 298 11.45 15.27 11.17
CA LYS A 298 10.36 16.12 11.66
C LYS A 298 9.20 15.35 12.25
N CYS A 299 9.14 14.04 12.03
CA CYS A 299 8.11 13.19 12.57
C CYS A 299 8.59 11.74 12.75
N PHE A 300 8.07 11.12 13.79
CA PHE A 300 8.25 9.70 14.07
C PHE A 300 6.88 9.05 14.20
N VAL A 301 6.79 7.78 13.81
CA VAL A 301 5.62 6.93 14.06
C VAL A 301 5.92 5.97 15.20
N GLY A 302 4.95 5.71 16.04
CA GLY A 302 5.05 4.69 17.06
C GLY A 302 3.71 4.47 17.75
N ASN A 303 3.31 3.20 17.83
CA ASN A 303 2.05 2.80 18.45
C ASN A 303 2.34 1.99 19.71
N LEU A 304 1.63 2.28 20.79
CA LEU A 304 1.57 1.46 21.98
C LEU A 304 0.23 0.72 22.03
N PHE A 305 0.25 -0.49 22.53
CA PHE A 305 -0.95 -1.30 22.76
C PHE A 305 -1.81 -1.50 21.50
N SER A 306 -1.13 -1.63 20.35
CA SER A 306 -1.80 -1.89 19.08
C SER A 306 -2.61 -3.19 19.15
N GLU A 307 -3.85 -3.15 18.64
CA GLU A 307 -4.74 -4.32 18.50
C GLU A 307 -4.88 -5.17 19.77
N GLY A 308 -5.24 -4.52 20.89
CA GLY A 308 -5.51 -5.17 22.16
C GLY A 308 -4.29 -5.56 22.98
N GLY A 309 -3.10 -5.05 22.65
CA GLY A 309 -1.95 -5.14 23.56
C GLY A 309 -2.23 -4.38 24.83
N ILE A 310 -2.16 -5.04 25.98
CA ILE A 310 -2.37 -4.44 27.29
C ILE A 310 -1.27 -4.95 28.22
N ALA A 311 -0.70 -4.07 29.04
CA ALA A 311 0.08 -4.45 30.20
C ALA A 311 -0.69 -4.03 31.46
N GLU A 312 -0.72 -4.88 32.46
CA GLU A 312 -1.28 -4.58 33.76
C GLU A 312 -0.38 -3.59 34.53
N ASP A 313 -0.96 -2.81 35.43
CA ASP A 313 -0.24 -1.86 36.28
C ASP A 313 0.60 -0.81 35.54
N VAL A 314 0.04 -0.26 34.46
CA VAL A 314 0.70 0.72 33.58
C VAL A 314 0.11 2.09 33.79
N ASP A 315 0.94 3.07 34.18
CA ASP A 315 0.62 4.49 34.13
C ASP A 315 0.79 5.00 32.67
N CYS A 316 -0.26 4.83 31.86
CA CYS A 316 -0.23 5.23 30.45
C CYS A 316 0.10 6.70 30.22
N PRO A 317 -0.46 7.68 30.98
CA PRO A 317 -0.07 9.08 30.87
C PRO A 317 1.42 9.32 31.12
N ALA A 318 1.97 8.73 32.19
CA ALA A 318 3.38 8.89 32.52
C ALA A 318 4.30 8.27 31.45
N ILE A 319 3.97 7.08 30.95
CA ILE A 319 4.68 6.42 29.86
C ILE A 319 4.66 7.28 28.60
N ALA A 320 3.51 7.77 28.18
CA ALA A 320 3.37 8.61 26.98
C ALA A 320 4.20 9.89 27.10
N ALA A 321 4.11 10.58 28.24
CA ALA A 321 4.92 11.77 28.49
C ALA A 321 6.43 11.49 28.50
N ALA A 322 6.86 10.36 29.05
CA ALA A 322 8.28 9.97 29.08
C ALA A 322 8.80 9.63 27.68
N MET A 323 8.04 8.91 26.89
CA MET A 323 8.38 8.58 25.50
C MET A 323 8.52 9.86 24.66
N GLN A 324 7.56 10.76 24.73
CA GLN A 324 7.58 12.02 24.01
C GLN A 324 8.77 12.90 24.43
N ARG A 325 9.08 13.00 25.75
CA ARG A 325 10.27 13.72 26.23
C ARG A 325 11.55 13.17 25.62
N ASN A 326 11.73 11.86 25.62
CA ASN A 326 12.95 11.23 25.06
C ASN A 326 13.06 11.42 23.54
N GLN A 327 11.94 11.42 22.82
CA GLN A 327 11.91 11.77 21.40
C GLN A 327 12.32 13.24 21.19
N GLN A 328 11.82 14.18 22.03
CA GLN A 328 12.19 15.59 21.94
C GLN A 328 13.65 15.85 22.26
N LEU A 329 14.27 15.08 23.17
CA LEU A 329 15.72 15.14 23.42
C LEU A 329 16.53 14.71 22.17
N ALA A 330 16.03 13.78 21.40
CA ALA A 330 16.69 13.29 20.19
C ALA A 330 16.46 14.21 18.98
N SER A 331 15.26 14.74 18.83
CA SER A 331 14.89 15.63 17.71
C SER A 331 13.87 16.69 18.17
N PRO A 332 14.35 17.86 18.61
CA PRO A 332 13.48 18.92 19.13
C PRO A 332 12.45 19.39 18.08
N GLY A 333 11.19 19.47 18.52
CA GLY A 333 10.07 19.90 17.68
C GLY A 333 9.53 18.81 16.73
N ALA A 334 10.10 17.61 16.72
CA ALA A 334 9.56 16.51 15.93
C ALA A 334 8.22 16.01 16.49
N LEU A 335 7.27 15.72 15.60
CA LEU A 335 5.96 15.20 15.97
C LEU A 335 6.05 13.70 16.29
N TRP A 336 5.30 13.27 17.28
CA TRP A 336 4.98 11.86 17.45
C TRP A 336 3.65 11.56 16.76
N CYS A 337 3.70 10.74 15.71
CA CYS A 337 2.54 10.31 14.95
C CYS A 337 2.04 8.96 15.48
N ILE A 338 0.73 8.88 15.75
CA ILE A 338 0.09 7.71 16.34
C ILE A 338 -1.03 7.27 15.41
N SER A 339 -1.01 6.00 14.98
CA SER A 339 -2.09 5.41 14.20
C SER A 339 -3.30 5.14 15.10
N CYS A 340 -4.49 5.56 14.66
CA CYS A 340 -5.75 5.29 15.32
C CYS A 340 -6.48 4.17 14.58
N TRP A 341 -6.51 2.98 15.19
CA TRP A 341 -7.10 1.78 14.64
C TRP A 341 -7.75 0.96 15.75
N GLY A 342 -8.99 0.50 15.53
CA GLY A 342 -9.72 -0.29 16.52
C GLY A 342 -9.84 0.40 17.88
N ASP A 343 -9.32 -0.21 18.91
CA ASP A 343 -9.30 0.30 20.30
C ASP A 343 -8.06 1.15 20.63
N ALA A 344 -7.09 1.25 19.71
CA ALA A 344 -5.88 2.05 19.89
C ALA A 344 -5.97 3.41 19.17
N PRO A 345 -5.28 4.46 19.67
CA PRO A 345 -4.66 4.55 20.98
C PRO A 345 -5.69 4.69 22.12
N ARG A 346 -5.33 4.28 23.32
CA ARG A 346 -6.12 4.49 24.53
C ARG A 346 -6.25 5.98 24.84
N GLN A 347 -7.37 6.40 25.41
CA GLN A 347 -7.57 7.81 25.78
C GLN A 347 -6.56 8.29 26.83
N ASP A 348 -6.29 7.49 27.85
CA ASP A 348 -5.34 7.82 28.90
C ASP A 348 -3.90 8.01 28.38
N LEU A 349 -3.52 7.26 27.32
CA LEU A 349 -2.24 7.50 26.63
C LEU A 349 -2.22 8.88 25.95
N LEU A 350 -3.31 9.25 25.27
CA LEU A 350 -3.42 10.56 24.62
C LEU A 350 -3.38 11.71 25.64
N ASP A 351 -3.98 11.52 26.81
CA ASP A 351 -4.04 12.53 27.88
C ASP A 351 -2.66 12.84 28.47
N GLY A 352 -1.70 11.91 28.34
CA GLY A 352 -0.32 12.12 28.78
C GLY A 352 0.58 12.89 27.80
N LEU A 353 0.10 13.20 26.60
CA LEU A 353 0.91 13.83 25.54
C LEU A 353 0.78 15.35 25.53
N ASP A 354 1.88 16.03 25.18
CA ASP A 354 1.79 17.41 24.66
C ASP A 354 1.10 17.39 23.29
N PRO A 355 -0.12 17.94 23.19
CA PRO A 355 -0.88 17.88 21.94
C PRO A 355 -0.27 18.68 20.80
N THR A 356 0.66 19.60 21.06
CA THR A 356 1.35 20.37 20.02
C THR A 356 2.46 19.58 19.33
N LEU A 357 2.93 18.52 19.99
CA LEU A 357 4.00 17.62 19.54
C LEU A 357 3.48 16.22 19.16
N ALA A 358 2.16 16.06 19.06
CA ALA A 358 1.52 14.81 18.68
C ALA A 358 0.59 14.99 17.47
N ARG A 359 0.46 13.94 16.67
CA ARG A 359 -0.46 13.88 15.53
C ARG A 359 -1.10 12.48 15.43
N ILE A 360 -2.40 12.46 15.23
CA ILE A 360 -3.15 11.22 15.06
C ILE A 360 -3.32 10.95 13.57
N ILE A 361 -3.08 9.70 13.13
CA ILE A 361 -3.40 9.23 11.79
C ILE A 361 -4.57 8.24 11.95
N VAL A 362 -5.75 8.64 11.49
CA VAL A 362 -6.94 7.79 11.59
C VAL A 362 -6.97 6.82 10.43
N LEU A 363 -6.92 5.52 10.72
CA LEU A 363 -6.97 4.47 9.72
C LEU A 363 -8.38 3.90 9.55
N ASP A 364 -9.21 3.96 10.59
CA ASP A 364 -10.52 3.34 10.57
C ASP A 364 -11.55 4.20 9.82
N ARG A 365 -11.97 3.71 8.66
CA ARG A 365 -13.02 4.29 7.83
C ARG A 365 -14.31 4.56 8.60
N ASN A 366 -14.75 3.65 9.46
CA ASN A 366 -16.01 3.80 10.19
C ASN A 366 -15.94 4.96 11.18
N MET A 367 -14.78 5.19 11.77
CA MET A 367 -14.54 6.37 12.59
C MET A 367 -14.48 7.66 11.74
N ALA A 368 -13.94 7.57 10.52
CA ALA A 368 -13.83 8.70 9.61
C ALA A 368 -15.17 9.11 8.97
N ASN A 369 -16.10 8.18 8.78
CA ASN A 369 -17.39 8.40 8.11
C ASN A 369 -18.49 9.01 8.99
N GLY A 370 -18.13 9.84 9.98
CA GLY A 370 -19.09 10.52 10.87
C GLY A 370 -19.58 9.63 12.01
N GLY A 371 -18.95 8.48 12.21
CA GLY A 371 -18.99 7.80 13.49
C GLY A 371 -18.44 8.75 14.57
N VAL A 372 -19.02 8.70 15.74
CA VAL A 372 -18.46 9.40 16.90
C VAL A 372 -17.09 8.79 17.12
N PHE A 373 -16.02 9.61 16.99
CA PHE A 373 -14.72 9.18 17.45
C PHE A 373 -14.88 8.79 18.93
N PRO A 374 -14.63 7.56 19.33
CA PRO A 374 -14.77 7.15 20.72
C PRO A 374 -13.74 7.84 21.62
N ARG A 375 -12.84 8.64 21.03
CA ARG A 375 -11.73 9.34 21.66
C ARG A 375 -11.73 10.80 21.29
N SER A 376 -11.38 11.64 22.27
CA SER A 376 -11.12 13.05 22.02
C SER A 376 -9.65 13.24 21.67
N PHE A 377 -9.37 13.85 20.53
CA PHE A 377 -8.01 14.27 20.18
C PHE A 377 -7.61 15.60 20.83
N GLY A 378 -8.54 16.25 21.52
CA GLY A 378 -8.28 17.53 22.16
C GLY A 378 -7.74 18.57 21.17
N LYS A 379 -6.54 19.09 21.46
CA LYS A 379 -5.83 20.04 20.60
C LYS A 379 -4.86 19.36 19.59
N MET A 380 -4.76 18.03 19.60
CA MET A 380 -3.87 17.32 18.66
C MET A 380 -4.37 17.48 17.24
N THR A 381 -3.44 17.70 16.33
CA THR A 381 -3.77 17.65 14.89
C THR A 381 -3.97 16.21 14.46
N TRP A 382 -4.79 15.99 13.44
CA TRP A 382 -5.02 14.66 12.90
C TRP A 382 -5.11 14.62 11.38
N LEU A 383 -4.87 13.44 10.82
CA LEU A 383 -5.03 13.13 9.40
C LEU A 383 -6.20 12.17 9.24
N TRP A 384 -7.10 12.48 8.29
CA TRP A 384 -8.10 11.53 7.86
C TRP A 384 -7.46 10.50 6.95
N GLY A 385 -7.50 9.23 7.32
CA GLY A 385 -6.94 8.12 6.57
C GLY A 385 -8.01 7.15 6.09
N GLU A 386 -7.70 6.44 5.03
CA GLU A 386 -8.51 5.38 4.48
C GLU A 386 -7.68 4.11 4.36
N LEU A 387 -8.05 3.10 5.15
CA LEU A 387 -7.44 1.78 5.11
C LEU A 387 -8.18 0.90 4.10
N LEU A 388 -7.48 0.50 3.07
CA LEU A 388 -8.00 -0.32 1.97
C LEU A 388 -7.10 -1.53 1.72
N ASN A 389 -7.61 -2.45 0.90
CA ASN A 389 -6.88 -3.57 0.34
C ASN A 389 -6.13 -4.38 1.41
N PHE A 390 -6.86 -4.80 2.42
CA PHE A 390 -6.35 -5.67 3.49
C PHE A 390 -5.63 -6.87 2.88
N GLY A 391 -4.45 -7.22 3.42
CA GLY A 391 -3.62 -8.27 2.86
C GLY A 391 -3.15 -8.02 1.42
N ASN A 392 -3.37 -6.85 0.85
CA ASN A 392 -3.20 -6.55 -0.58
C ASN A 392 -4.09 -7.40 -1.49
N ASN A 393 -5.27 -7.80 -1.04
CA ASN A 393 -6.21 -8.62 -1.79
C ASN A 393 -6.69 -7.92 -3.06
N ASP A 394 -7.02 -8.71 -4.09
CA ASP A 394 -7.59 -8.21 -5.34
C ASP A 394 -9.10 -7.98 -5.19
N GLY A 395 -9.62 -6.95 -5.85
CA GLY A 395 -11.05 -6.72 -5.91
C GLY A 395 -11.41 -5.29 -6.29
N LEU A 396 -12.53 -5.16 -6.99
CA LEU A 396 -13.09 -3.87 -7.40
C LEU A 396 -13.99 -3.34 -6.29
N TYR A 397 -13.43 -2.60 -5.34
CA TYR A 397 -14.24 -1.90 -4.36
C TYR A 397 -13.57 -0.58 -3.99
N GLY A 398 -14.12 0.22 -3.11
CA GLY A 398 -13.41 1.41 -2.75
C GLY A 398 -14.12 2.41 -1.83
N GLY A 399 -15.35 2.16 -1.38
CA GLY A 399 -16.01 3.08 -0.45
C GLY A 399 -16.04 4.52 -0.91
N VAL A 400 -16.41 4.74 -2.14
CA VAL A 400 -16.40 6.09 -2.76
C VAL A 400 -17.16 7.13 -1.94
N ASP A 401 -18.18 6.72 -1.17
CA ASP A 401 -18.94 7.64 -0.30
C ASP A 401 -18.06 8.30 0.76
N ALA A 402 -17.02 7.61 1.26
CA ALA A 402 -16.05 8.21 2.17
C ALA A 402 -15.26 9.33 1.49
N LEU A 403 -14.83 9.13 0.25
CA LEU A 403 -14.11 10.14 -0.53
C LEU A 403 -15.01 11.33 -0.90
N VAL A 404 -16.24 11.08 -1.35
CA VAL A 404 -17.21 12.15 -1.67
C VAL A 404 -17.46 13.05 -0.47
N ASN A 405 -17.43 12.49 0.73
CA ASN A 405 -17.64 13.22 1.97
C ASN A 405 -16.34 13.70 2.64
N LEU A 406 -15.17 13.55 1.99
CA LEU A 406 -13.86 13.87 2.55
C LEU A 406 -13.80 15.25 3.22
N HIS A 407 -14.38 16.27 2.61
CA HIS A 407 -14.39 17.63 3.13
C HIS A 407 -15.33 17.81 4.35
N ARG A 408 -16.35 16.95 4.54
CA ARG A 408 -17.28 17.01 5.68
C ARG A 408 -16.62 16.59 6.99
N HIS A 409 -15.55 15.80 6.95
CA HIS A 409 -14.81 15.40 8.15
C HIS A 409 -14.18 16.59 8.89
N GLY A 410 -13.96 17.70 8.20
CA GLY A 410 -13.51 18.94 8.80
C GLY A 410 -14.57 19.70 9.60
N THR A 411 -15.82 19.24 9.67
CA THR A 411 -16.94 19.90 10.36
C THR A 411 -17.39 19.19 11.64
N GLY A 412 -16.90 17.98 11.91
CA GLY A 412 -17.19 17.21 13.14
C GLY A 412 -16.49 17.74 14.38
N PRO A 413 -16.69 17.11 15.55
CA PRO A 413 -16.13 17.54 16.83
C PRO A 413 -14.60 17.76 16.82
N ASN A 414 -13.87 16.93 16.07
CA ASN A 414 -12.42 17.08 15.87
C ASN A 414 -12.06 17.84 14.60
N GLY A 415 -13.03 18.43 13.89
CA GLY A 415 -12.82 19.02 12.56
C GLY A 415 -11.90 20.22 12.55
N SER A 416 -11.89 21.03 13.62
CA SER A 416 -11.02 22.21 13.76
C SER A 416 -9.53 21.86 13.78
N THR A 417 -9.17 20.61 14.14
CA THR A 417 -7.79 20.12 14.21
C THR A 417 -7.44 19.17 13.05
N LEU A 418 -8.33 18.96 12.09
CA LEU A 418 -8.02 18.21 10.85
C LEU A 418 -6.91 18.93 10.07
N HIS A 419 -5.75 18.30 10.01
CA HIS A 419 -4.56 18.86 9.40
C HIS A 419 -4.32 18.38 7.96
N GLY A 420 -4.83 17.21 7.60
CA GLY A 420 -4.59 16.64 6.29
C GLY A 420 -5.25 15.28 6.08
N TYR A 421 -4.72 14.61 5.07
CA TYR A 421 -5.23 13.32 4.62
C TYR A 421 -4.10 12.29 4.53
N ALA A 422 -4.44 11.01 4.64
CA ALA A 422 -3.49 9.91 4.60
C ALA A 422 -3.98 8.74 3.73
N PHE A 423 -3.07 8.16 2.96
CA PHE A 423 -3.26 6.89 2.26
C PHE A 423 -2.70 5.77 3.13
N GLU A 424 -3.59 5.03 3.77
CA GLU A 424 -3.24 4.02 4.76
C GLU A 424 -3.53 2.59 4.29
N SER A 425 -3.66 2.38 2.98
CA SER A 425 -3.93 1.05 2.43
C SER A 425 -2.83 0.05 2.80
N GLU A 426 -3.21 -1.18 3.14
CA GLU A 426 -2.26 -2.28 3.32
C GLU A 426 -1.64 -2.70 2.00
N GLY A 427 -2.41 -2.65 0.91
CA GLY A 427 -1.96 -2.91 -0.44
C GLY A 427 -2.33 -1.80 -1.41
N LEU A 428 -1.53 -1.63 -2.48
CA LEU A 428 -1.66 -0.56 -3.45
C LEU A 428 -1.80 -1.09 -4.89
N ASP A 429 -1.98 -2.38 -5.07
CA ASP A 429 -1.88 -3.01 -6.38
C ASP A 429 -3.23 -3.10 -7.12
N SER A 430 -4.32 -2.58 -6.53
CA SER A 430 -5.66 -2.53 -7.12
C SER A 430 -6.28 -1.13 -7.00
N ASN A 431 -7.42 -0.92 -7.63
CA ASN A 431 -8.25 0.29 -7.54
C ASN A 431 -7.52 1.63 -7.81
N PRO A 432 -6.82 1.80 -8.94
CA PRO A 432 -6.06 3.03 -9.24
C PRO A 432 -6.94 4.29 -9.29
N TRP A 433 -8.22 4.16 -9.63
CA TRP A 433 -9.19 5.24 -9.64
C TRP A 433 -9.38 5.88 -8.25
N PHE A 434 -9.33 5.06 -7.18
CA PHE A 434 -9.51 5.52 -5.81
C PHE A 434 -8.40 6.49 -5.40
N TYR A 435 -7.15 6.11 -5.62
CA TYR A 435 -5.98 6.93 -5.27
C TYR A 435 -5.93 8.21 -6.09
N GLU A 436 -6.33 8.15 -7.37
CA GLU A 436 -6.40 9.34 -8.21
C GLU A 436 -7.50 10.29 -7.74
N LEU A 437 -8.70 9.79 -7.47
CA LEU A 437 -9.82 10.59 -6.98
C LEU A 437 -9.48 11.27 -5.64
N MET A 438 -8.89 10.54 -4.70
CA MET A 438 -8.51 11.11 -3.42
C MET A 438 -7.50 12.26 -3.59
N THR A 439 -6.47 12.09 -4.41
CA THR A 439 -5.52 13.19 -4.69
C THR A 439 -6.17 14.34 -5.45
N ASP A 440 -7.09 14.07 -6.37
CA ASP A 440 -7.85 15.11 -7.06
C ASP A 440 -8.68 15.95 -6.07
N LEU A 441 -9.35 15.32 -5.10
CA LEU A 441 -10.14 16.00 -4.07
C LEU A 441 -9.28 16.82 -3.11
N VAL A 442 -8.04 16.41 -2.82
CA VAL A 442 -7.12 17.20 -2.00
C VAL A 442 -6.80 18.55 -2.64
N PHE A 443 -6.69 18.62 -3.96
CA PHE A 443 -6.40 19.85 -4.70
C PHE A 443 -7.66 20.59 -5.16
N ARG A 444 -8.77 19.89 -5.30
CA ARG A 444 -10.06 20.41 -5.77
C ARG A 444 -11.20 19.90 -4.88
N PRO A 445 -11.35 20.43 -3.66
CA PRO A 445 -12.33 19.91 -2.68
C PRO A 445 -13.78 19.97 -3.19
N ASP A 446 -14.09 20.87 -4.14
CA ASP A 446 -15.41 21.02 -4.73
C ASP A 446 -15.63 20.19 -6.00
N LEU A 447 -14.68 19.30 -6.33
CA LEU A 447 -14.66 18.53 -7.59
C LEU A 447 -15.95 17.75 -7.85
N LEU A 448 -16.52 17.15 -6.83
CA LEU A 448 -17.71 16.30 -6.93
C LEU A 448 -19.01 17.01 -6.47
N GLN A 449 -18.97 18.31 -6.22
CA GLN A 449 -20.15 19.06 -5.79
C GLN A 449 -21.00 19.48 -7.00
N GLY A 450 -22.34 19.32 -6.87
CA GLY A 450 -23.31 19.69 -7.88
C GLY A 450 -23.67 18.56 -8.85
N GLU A 451 -24.69 18.81 -9.66
CA GLU A 451 -25.23 17.86 -10.64
C GLU A 451 -24.17 17.47 -11.69
N ASN A 452 -24.20 16.21 -12.11
CA ASN A 452 -23.34 15.65 -13.15
C ASN A 452 -21.80 15.71 -12.88
N ARG A 453 -21.35 16.15 -11.71
CA ARG A 453 -19.92 16.29 -11.41
C ARG A 453 -19.19 14.95 -11.36
N VAL A 454 -19.84 13.90 -10.85
CA VAL A 454 -19.29 12.54 -10.86
C VAL A 454 -19.04 12.08 -12.29
N ARG A 455 -20.07 12.20 -13.17
CA ARG A 455 -19.93 11.83 -14.57
C ARG A 455 -18.83 12.61 -15.29
N ALA A 456 -18.72 13.91 -15.02
CA ALA A 456 -17.66 14.75 -15.59
C ALA A 456 -16.28 14.28 -15.17
N TRP A 457 -16.11 13.91 -13.88
CA TRP A 457 -14.84 13.35 -13.41
C TRP A 457 -14.55 11.98 -14.04
N LEU A 458 -15.53 11.09 -14.15
CA LEU A 458 -15.38 9.78 -14.79
C LEU A 458 -14.98 9.89 -16.26
N SER A 459 -15.60 10.83 -16.99
CA SER A 459 -15.25 11.10 -18.39
C SER A 459 -13.82 11.63 -18.52
N ASP A 460 -13.43 12.57 -17.65
CA ASP A 460 -12.06 13.09 -17.63
C ASP A 460 -11.05 12.03 -17.22
N TYR A 461 -11.39 11.16 -16.26
CA TYR A 461 -10.57 10.02 -15.85
C TYR A 461 -10.36 9.02 -17.00
N ALA A 462 -11.42 8.65 -17.74
CA ALA A 462 -11.33 7.78 -18.91
C ALA A 462 -10.40 8.39 -19.98
N LEU A 463 -10.56 9.68 -20.27
CA LEU A 463 -9.71 10.39 -21.22
C LEU A 463 -8.24 10.40 -20.78
N ARG A 464 -7.96 10.70 -19.52
CA ARG A 464 -6.58 10.69 -18.98
C ARG A 464 -5.98 9.30 -19.03
N ARG A 465 -6.71 8.29 -18.59
CA ARG A 465 -6.22 6.93 -18.39
C ARG A 465 -6.16 6.11 -19.68
N TYR A 466 -7.13 6.27 -20.57
CA TYR A 466 -7.25 5.48 -21.81
C TYR A 466 -7.00 6.27 -23.09
N GLY A 467 -6.93 7.58 -23.01
CA GLY A 467 -6.80 8.44 -24.18
C GLY A 467 -8.11 8.61 -24.97
N THR A 468 -9.22 8.11 -24.46
CA THR A 468 -10.55 8.24 -25.04
C THR A 468 -11.61 8.50 -23.98
N GLY A 469 -12.60 9.32 -24.33
CA GLY A 469 -13.80 9.56 -23.52
C GLY A 469 -15.00 8.81 -24.07
N ASP A 470 -14.84 7.60 -24.62
CA ASP A 470 -15.93 6.78 -25.15
C ASP A 470 -17.06 6.67 -24.12
N GLU A 471 -18.26 7.06 -24.51
CA GLU A 471 -19.45 7.12 -23.64
C GLU A 471 -19.80 5.77 -23.00
N ARG A 472 -19.45 4.65 -23.65
CA ARG A 472 -19.66 3.30 -23.11
C ARG A 472 -18.74 3.02 -21.92
N LEU A 473 -17.48 3.49 -21.98
CA LEU A 473 -16.54 3.39 -20.86
C LEU A 473 -16.99 4.26 -19.68
N VAL A 474 -17.45 5.48 -19.97
CA VAL A 474 -18.01 6.37 -18.93
C VAL A 474 -19.23 5.71 -18.28
N ARG A 475 -20.14 5.15 -19.11
CA ARG A 475 -21.33 4.45 -18.60
C ARG A 475 -20.98 3.22 -17.78
N ALA A 476 -19.97 2.47 -18.18
CA ALA A 476 -19.47 1.32 -17.41
C ALA A 476 -18.94 1.77 -16.04
N MET A 477 -18.15 2.85 -15.99
CA MET A 477 -17.66 3.42 -14.73
C MET A 477 -18.80 3.95 -13.84
N GLU A 478 -19.87 4.54 -14.42
CA GLU A 478 -21.06 4.92 -13.65
C GLU A 478 -21.73 3.71 -12.99
N LEU A 479 -21.81 2.57 -13.69
CA LEU A 479 -22.34 1.33 -13.13
C LEU A 479 -21.47 0.83 -11.97
N LEU A 480 -20.14 0.87 -12.11
CA LEU A 480 -19.21 0.50 -11.04
C LEU A 480 -19.30 1.46 -9.85
N TRP A 481 -19.40 2.77 -10.12
CA TRP A 481 -19.57 3.80 -9.10
C TRP A 481 -20.84 3.58 -8.27
N ALA A 482 -21.96 3.27 -8.95
CA ALA A 482 -23.25 3.06 -8.31
C ALA A 482 -23.35 1.68 -7.59
N SER A 483 -22.39 0.78 -7.78
CA SER A 483 -22.40 -0.58 -7.23
C SER A 483 -21.11 -0.86 -6.44
N VAL A 484 -20.18 -1.61 -7.00
CA VAL A 484 -19.01 -2.14 -6.28
C VAL A 484 -18.09 -1.06 -5.70
N TRP A 485 -17.92 0.09 -6.35
CA TRP A 485 -17.09 1.19 -5.82
C TRP A 485 -17.74 1.91 -4.63
N ARG A 486 -19.05 1.78 -4.44
CA ARG A 486 -19.78 2.36 -3.31
C ARG A 486 -19.87 1.42 -2.11
N THR A 487 -19.35 0.21 -2.20
CA THR A 487 -19.39 -0.76 -1.12
C THR A 487 -18.77 -0.20 0.16
N SER A 488 -19.57 -0.10 1.23
CA SER A 488 -19.19 0.56 2.48
C SER A 488 -18.87 -0.40 3.61
N ARG A 489 -19.19 -1.69 3.47
CA ARG A 489 -19.03 -2.71 4.52
C ARG A 489 -17.67 -3.39 4.51
N GLN A 490 -16.88 -3.09 3.52
CA GLN A 490 -15.66 -3.78 3.20
C GLN A 490 -14.48 -3.07 3.84
N GLN A 491 -13.98 -3.57 4.93
CA GLN A 491 -12.76 -3.07 5.53
C GLN A 491 -11.55 -3.95 5.19
N GLU A 492 -11.75 -5.25 5.29
CA GLU A 492 -10.66 -6.20 5.21
C GLU A 492 -10.36 -6.66 3.79
N GLY A 493 -10.87 -5.98 2.86
CA GLY A 493 -10.62 -6.33 1.50
C GLY A 493 -11.91 -6.27 0.73
N CYS A 494 -11.79 -6.53 -0.39
CA CYS A 494 -12.73 -6.55 -1.42
C CYS A 494 -13.54 -7.81 -1.32
N ASN A 495 -14.54 -7.88 -2.13
CA ASN A 495 -15.23 -9.12 -2.32
C ASN A 495 -14.27 -10.11 -2.96
N GLU A 496 -13.47 -10.68 -2.09
CA GLU A 496 -12.49 -11.67 -2.45
C GLU A 496 -13.22 -12.85 -3.09
N THR A 497 -12.53 -13.45 -3.99
CA THR A 497 -13.03 -14.62 -4.63
C THR A 497 -13.06 -15.82 -3.68
N VAL A 498 -14.16 -16.54 -3.69
CA VAL A 498 -14.26 -17.85 -3.00
C VAL A 498 -13.21 -18.86 -3.50
N PHE A 499 -12.66 -18.66 -4.68
CA PHE A 499 -11.62 -19.52 -5.25
C PHE A 499 -10.38 -19.64 -4.37
N CYS A 500 -10.01 -18.55 -3.67
CA CYS A 500 -8.89 -18.52 -2.76
C CYS A 500 -9.21 -19.03 -1.34
N ALA A 501 -10.48 -19.31 -1.03
CA ALA A 501 -10.87 -19.80 0.28
C ALA A 501 -10.34 -21.21 0.55
N ARG A 502 -10.14 -21.56 1.83
CA ARG A 502 -9.95 -22.94 2.23
C ARG A 502 -11.24 -23.73 1.92
N PRO A 503 -11.19 -24.79 1.14
CA PRO A 503 -12.36 -25.54 0.70
C PRO A 503 -13.19 -26.08 1.86
N SER A 504 -14.51 -25.89 1.80
CA SER A 504 -15.50 -26.40 2.74
C SER A 504 -16.88 -26.35 2.10
N TRP A 505 -17.80 -27.28 2.47
CA TRP A 505 -19.20 -27.19 2.07
C TRP A 505 -19.94 -25.99 2.69
N GLN A 506 -19.37 -25.41 3.73
CA GLN A 506 -19.94 -24.28 4.47
C GLN A 506 -19.09 -23.02 4.33
N VAL A 507 -18.31 -22.92 3.24
CA VAL A 507 -17.46 -21.75 3.01
C VAL A 507 -18.31 -20.48 2.95
N LYS A 508 -17.96 -19.50 3.78
CA LYS A 508 -18.64 -18.19 3.85
C LYS A 508 -17.71 -17.05 3.50
N LYS A 509 -16.41 -17.22 3.70
CA LYS A 509 -15.37 -16.20 3.55
C LYS A 509 -14.16 -16.77 2.81
N SER A 510 -13.43 -15.91 2.13
CA SER A 510 -12.15 -16.30 1.51
C SER A 510 -11.04 -16.48 2.54
N SER A 511 -11.07 -15.70 3.61
CA SER A 511 -10.16 -15.81 4.76
C SER A 511 -10.89 -15.48 6.07
N SER A 512 -10.21 -15.59 7.20
CA SER A 512 -10.79 -15.34 8.52
C SER A 512 -11.31 -13.92 8.72
N TRP A 513 -10.69 -12.95 8.05
CA TRP A 513 -11.00 -11.53 8.19
C TRP A 513 -11.79 -10.95 7.01
N ALA A 514 -12.01 -11.76 5.96
CA ALA A 514 -12.81 -11.37 4.81
C ALA A 514 -14.31 -11.22 5.16
N THR A 515 -15.02 -10.52 4.29
CA THR A 515 -16.48 -10.40 4.40
C THR A 515 -17.19 -11.68 3.99
N ASP A 516 -18.44 -11.83 4.42
CA ASP A 516 -19.26 -12.97 4.04
C ASP A 516 -19.65 -12.89 2.55
N LEU A 517 -19.72 -14.02 1.90
CA LEU A 517 -20.33 -14.20 0.59
C LEU A 517 -21.86 -14.25 0.73
N PRO A 518 -22.65 -13.76 -0.22
CA PRO A 518 -22.35 -13.14 -1.49
C PRO A 518 -21.93 -11.66 -1.38
N PRO A 519 -21.55 -11.00 -2.51
CA PRO A 519 -21.14 -9.60 -2.51
C PRO A 519 -22.26 -8.65 -2.07
N TYR A 520 -21.91 -7.52 -1.46
CA TYR A 520 -22.84 -6.49 -0.96
C TYR A 520 -23.33 -5.51 -2.03
N TYR A 521 -23.04 -5.78 -3.29
CA TYR A 521 -23.39 -4.97 -4.44
C TYR A 521 -24.09 -5.80 -5.50
N ALA A 522 -24.69 -5.14 -6.48
CA ALA A 522 -25.34 -5.80 -7.60
C ALA A 522 -24.28 -6.32 -8.61
N ALA A 523 -23.92 -7.60 -8.52
CA ALA A 523 -22.96 -8.25 -9.45
C ALA A 523 -23.36 -8.08 -10.93
N ALA A 524 -24.65 -8.04 -11.24
CA ALA A 524 -25.16 -7.76 -12.57
C ALA A 524 -24.69 -6.38 -13.13
N SER A 525 -24.42 -5.41 -12.27
CA SER A 525 -23.88 -4.11 -12.70
C SER A 525 -22.42 -4.22 -13.13
N VAL A 526 -21.63 -5.06 -12.47
CA VAL A 526 -20.24 -5.35 -12.83
C VAL A 526 -20.19 -6.05 -14.18
N GLU A 527 -21.07 -7.05 -14.40
CA GLU A 527 -21.15 -7.74 -15.70
C GLU A 527 -21.61 -6.83 -16.83
N LYS A 528 -22.57 -5.93 -16.58
CA LYS A 528 -22.99 -4.92 -17.57
C LYS A 528 -21.82 -3.99 -17.93
N ALA A 529 -21.04 -3.57 -16.95
CA ALA A 529 -19.84 -2.77 -17.19
C ALA A 529 -18.83 -3.53 -18.06
N ALA A 530 -18.58 -4.82 -17.77
CA ALA A 530 -17.68 -5.67 -18.56
C ALA A 530 -18.16 -5.81 -20.03
N ARG A 531 -19.46 -5.95 -20.27
CA ARG A 531 -20.04 -5.98 -21.63
C ARG A 531 -19.80 -4.68 -22.39
N LEU A 532 -19.89 -3.54 -21.71
CA LEU A 532 -19.60 -2.24 -22.32
C LEU A 532 -18.11 -2.10 -22.67
N TYR A 533 -17.19 -2.49 -21.77
CA TYR A 533 -15.76 -2.50 -22.07
C TYR A 533 -15.44 -3.40 -23.27
N LEU A 534 -16.00 -4.62 -23.30
CA LEU A 534 -15.82 -5.54 -24.43
C LEU A 534 -16.37 -4.96 -25.76
N SER A 535 -17.50 -4.25 -25.73
CA SER A 535 -18.05 -3.61 -26.92
C SER A 535 -17.10 -2.56 -27.52
N VAL A 536 -16.39 -1.83 -26.67
CA VAL A 536 -15.39 -0.85 -27.09
C VAL A 536 -14.15 -1.57 -27.68
N VAL A 537 -13.71 -2.64 -27.03
CA VAL A 537 -12.56 -3.45 -27.52
C VAL A 537 -12.83 -4.06 -28.88
N ARG A 538 -14.05 -4.53 -29.16
CA ARG A 538 -14.44 -5.08 -30.49
C ARG A 538 -14.28 -4.06 -31.63
N GLU A 539 -14.51 -2.80 -31.34
CA GLU A 539 -14.35 -1.72 -32.33
C GLU A 539 -12.93 -1.16 -32.35
N ASN A 540 -12.24 -1.17 -31.19
CA ASN A 540 -10.89 -0.66 -31.07
C ASN A 540 -10.00 -1.63 -30.22
N PRO A 541 -9.58 -2.76 -30.78
CA PRO A 541 -8.75 -3.74 -30.07
C PRO A 541 -7.37 -3.20 -29.68
N ALA A 542 -6.90 -2.11 -30.31
CA ALA A 542 -5.62 -1.48 -29.98
C ALA A 542 -5.55 -0.97 -28.52
N LEU A 543 -6.71 -0.71 -27.87
CA LEU A 543 -6.78 -0.33 -26.48
C LEU A 543 -6.17 -1.39 -25.54
N LEU A 544 -6.25 -2.68 -25.90
CA LEU A 544 -5.62 -3.75 -25.11
C LEU A 544 -4.08 -3.68 -25.11
N GLY A 545 -3.49 -2.96 -26.09
CA GLY A 545 -2.06 -2.64 -26.09
C GLY A 545 -1.65 -1.57 -25.06
N LEU A 546 -2.60 -0.80 -24.56
CA LEU A 546 -2.36 0.22 -23.53
C LEU A 546 -2.39 -0.43 -22.14
N GLU A 547 -1.28 -0.38 -21.41
CA GLU A 547 -1.11 -1.03 -20.10
C GLU A 547 -2.24 -0.67 -19.13
N THR A 548 -2.59 0.62 -19.02
CA THR A 548 -3.64 1.10 -18.13
C THR A 548 -5.02 0.55 -18.46
N PHE A 549 -5.36 0.44 -19.74
CA PHE A 549 -6.63 -0.14 -20.19
C PHE A 549 -6.65 -1.66 -20.00
N ARG A 550 -5.57 -2.35 -20.39
CA ARG A 550 -5.44 -3.80 -20.25
C ARG A 550 -5.57 -4.23 -18.78
N PHE A 551 -4.91 -3.51 -17.87
CA PHE A 551 -5.04 -3.76 -16.44
C PHE A 551 -6.51 -3.66 -15.98
N ASP A 552 -7.20 -2.54 -16.26
CA ASP A 552 -8.59 -2.35 -15.81
C ASP A 552 -9.55 -3.34 -16.47
N PHE A 553 -9.33 -3.67 -17.73
CA PHE A 553 -10.10 -4.68 -18.46
C PHE A 553 -9.95 -6.06 -17.81
N THR A 554 -8.71 -6.47 -17.55
CA THR A 554 -8.40 -7.76 -16.93
C THR A 554 -8.99 -7.84 -15.51
N ASP A 555 -8.83 -6.79 -14.71
CA ASP A 555 -9.35 -6.73 -13.33
C ASP A 555 -10.88 -6.75 -13.28
N LEU A 556 -11.55 -6.09 -14.22
CA LEU A 556 -13.00 -6.11 -14.35
C LEU A 556 -13.54 -7.52 -14.66
N PHE A 557 -12.92 -8.23 -15.60
CA PHE A 557 -13.32 -9.60 -15.95
C PHE A 557 -12.95 -10.60 -14.84
N ARG A 558 -11.86 -10.39 -14.13
CA ARG A 558 -11.53 -11.13 -12.90
C ARG A 558 -12.67 -11.03 -11.88
N GLN A 559 -13.22 -9.81 -11.67
CA GLN A 559 -14.33 -9.63 -10.72
C GLN A 559 -15.60 -10.34 -11.20
N VAL A 560 -15.92 -10.31 -12.49
CA VAL A 560 -17.06 -11.07 -13.04
C VAL A 560 -16.94 -12.56 -12.73
N LEU A 561 -15.74 -13.14 -12.91
CA LEU A 561 -15.51 -14.56 -12.61
C LEU A 561 -15.63 -14.85 -11.10
N SER A 562 -15.09 -13.95 -10.26
CA SER A 562 -15.20 -14.05 -8.80
C SER A 562 -16.66 -14.06 -8.33
N ASP A 563 -17.48 -13.15 -8.85
CA ASP A 563 -18.90 -13.04 -8.53
C ASP A 563 -19.67 -14.31 -8.93
N ARG A 564 -19.39 -14.84 -10.12
CA ARG A 564 -19.98 -16.09 -10.61
C ARG A 564 -19.59 -17.29 -9.76
N GLY A 565 -18.33 -17.36 -9.31
CA GLY A 565 -17.88 -18.38 -8.37
C GLY A 565 -18.66 -18.37 -7.08
N GLY A 566 -18.93 -17.19 -6.52
CA GLY A 566 -19.73 -17.01 -5.32
C GLY A 566 -21.16 -17.54 -5.44
N VAL A 567 -21.79 -17.35 -6.61
CA VAL A 567 -23.16 -17.84 -6.90
C VAL A 567 -23.24 -19.37 -6.89
N LEU A 568 -22.17 -20.08 -7.25
CA LEU A 568 -22.15 -21.55 -7.28
C LEU A 568 -22.02 -22.19 -5.90
N VAL A 569 -21.51 -21.46 -4.89
CA VAL A 569 -21.19 -22.01 -3.56
C VAL A 569 -22.33 -22.83 -2.93
N PRO A 570 -23.60 -22.36 -2.91
CA PRO A 570 -24.68 -23.12 -2.30
C PRO A 570 -24.97 -24.47 -2.98
N ARG A 571 -24.58 -24.64 -4.24
CA ARG A 571 -24.83 -25.85 -5.04
C ARG A 571 -23.65 -26.82 -5.02
N LEU A 572 -22.46 -26.43 -4.58
CA LEU A 572 -21.25 -27.26 -4.69
C LEU A 572 -21.36 -28.62 -4.00
N ARG A 573 -22.14 -28.73 -2.92
CA ARG A 573 -22.29 -29.99 -2.17
C ARG A 573 -23.01 -31.06 -2.97
N ASP A 574 -24.12 -30.71 -3.57
CA ASP A 574 -25.08 -31.67 -4.11
C ASP A 574 -25.10 -31.74 -5.65
N ASP A 575 -24.36 -30.84 -6.32
CA ASP A 575 -24.39 -30.67 -7.77
C ASP A 575 -22.99 -30.85 -8.38
N ALA A 576 -22.79 -31.94 -9.12
CA ALA A 576 -21.52 -32.24 -9.79
C ALA A 576 -21.22 -31.26 -10.93
N ASP A 577 -22.25 -30.80 -11.64
CA ASP A 577 -22.08 -29.81 -12.72
C ASP A 577 -21.67 -28.46 -12.18
N ALA A 578 -22.22 -28.07 -11.01
CA ALA A 578 -21.77 -26.86 -10.30
C ALA A 578 -20.29 -26.94 -9.90
N ARG A 579 -19.81 -28.13 -9.42
CA ARG A 579 -18.38 -28.33 -9.11
C ARG A 579 -17.51 -28.23 -10.37
N ALA A 580 -17.94 -28.86 -11.46
CA ALA A 580 -17.21 -28.79 -12.74
C ALA A 580 -17.13 -27.34 -13.27
N MET A 581 -18.26 -26.62 -13.21
CA MET A 581 -18.32 -25.22 -13.60
C MET A 581 -17.43 -24.36 -12.68
N PHE A 582 -17.46 -24.53 -11.38
CA PHE A 582 -16.63 -23.80 -10.43
C PHE A 582 -15.13 -23.95 -10.74
N LEU A 583 -14.67 -25.18 -11.00
CA LEU A 583 -13.28 -25.43 -11.41
C LEU A 583 -12.96 -24.79 -12.76
N SER A 584 -13.87 -24.85 -13.72
CA SER A 584 -13.70 -24.19 -15.02
C SER A 584 -13.59 -22.65 -14.90
N LEU A 585 -14.30 -22.04 -13.95
CA LEU A 585 -14.16 -20.60 -13.66
C LEU A 585 -12.78 -20.26 -13.10
N ILE A 586 -12.19 -21.12 -12.25
CA ILE A 586 -10.81 -20.93 -11.76
C ILE A 586 -9.82 -21.03 -12.93
N ASP A 587 -9.95 -22.04 -13.76
CA ASP A 587 -9.06 -22.23 -14.92
C ASP A 587 -9.22 -21.07 -15.92
N GLY A 588 -10.45 -20.58 -16.12
CA GLY A 588 -10.74 -19.41 -16.97
C GLY A 588 -10.14 -18.11 -16.39
N MET A 589 -10.16 -17.94 -15.07
CA MET A 589 -9.53 -16.81 -14.40
C MET A 589 -8.00 -16.87 -14.53
N ASP A 590 -7.39 -18.04 -14.33
CA ASP A 590 -5.95 -18.23 -14.49
C ASP A 590 -5.48 -17.83 -15.90
N ALA A 591 -6.20 -18.29 -16.93
CA ALA A 591 -5.91 -17.94 -18.32
C ALA A 591 -6.12 -16.45 -18.63
N LEU A 592 -7.15 -15.80 -18.05
CA LEU A 592 -7.39 -14.36 -18.19
C LEU A 592 -6.23 -13.55 -17.62
N LEU A 593 -5.83 -13.88 -16.38
CA LEU A 593 -4.81 -13.16 -15.63
C LEU A 593 -3.41 -13.34 -16.22
N ALA A 594 -3.17 -14.43 -16.95
CA ALA A 594 -1.93 -14.65 -17.71
C ALA A 594 -1.69 -13.59 -18.79
N CYS A 595 -2.73 -12.84 -19.19
CA CYS A 595 -2.64 -11.83 -20.24
C CYS A 595 -2.09 -10.47 -19.76
N ASP A 596 -1.88 -10.28 -18.46
CA ASP A 596 -1.33 -9.04 -17.92
C ASP A 596 -0.31 -9.32 -16.80
N ASP A 597 0.90 -8.75 -16.95
CA ASP A 597 2.03 -9.01 -16.07
C ASP A 597 1.79 -8.62 -14.60
N HIS A 598 0.85 -7.71 -14.32
CA HIS A 598 0.47 -7.35 -12.96
C HIS A 598 -0.15 -8.51 -12.18
N PHE A 599 -0.78 -9.44 -12.88
CA PHE A 599 -1.48 -10.59 -12.31
C PHE A 599 -0.72 -11.92 -12.51
N ARG A 600 0.54 -11.88 -12.93
CA ARG A 600 1.35 -13.07 -13.18
C ARG A 600 2.28 -13.36 -12.01
N LEU A 601 2.14 -14.55 -11.42
CA LEU A 601 3.00 -14.98 -10.33
C LEU A 601 4.46 -15.13 -10.77
N ASP A 602 4.71 -15.77 -11.92
CA ASP A 602 6.05 -16.01 -12.45
C ASP A 602 6.83 -14.71 -12.71
N VAL A 603 6.17 -13.68 -13.20
CA VAL A 603 6.76 -12.32 -13.37
C VAL A 603 7.16 -11.72 -12.03
N ARG A 604 6.27 -11.82 -11.04
CA ARG A 604 6.55 -11.32 -9.69
C ARG A 604 7.69 -12.09 -9.03
N GLU A 605 7.66 -13.41 -9.12
CA GLU A 605 8.68 -14.28 -8.54
C GLU A 605 10.05 -14.12 -9.20
N ALA A 606 10.11 -13.97 -10.52
CA ALA A 606 11.37 -13.69 -11.22
C ALA A 606 12.04 -12.40 -10.71
N ARG A 607 11.24 -11.38 -10.39
CA ARG A 607 11.72 -10.14 -9.79
C ARG A 607 12.23 -10.34 -8.36
N ILE A 608 11.48 -11.05 -7.53
CA ILE A 608 11.86 -11.38 -6.15
C ILE A 608 13.13 -12.21 -6.14
N HIS A 609 13.21 -13.22 -7.02
CA HIS A 609 14.38 -14.10 -7.13
C HIS A 609 15.66 -13.34 -7.47
N ARG A 610 15.60 -12.36 -8.36
CA ARG A 610 16.78 -11.51 -8.67
C ARG A 610 17.30 -10.75 -7.46
N ARG A 611 16.43 -10.40 -6.50
CA ARG A 611 16.79 -9.63 -5.32
C ARG A 611 17.16 -10.49 -4.11
N ALA A 612 16.41 -11.54 -3.84
CA ALA A 612 16.44 -12.31 -2.60
C ALA A 612 16.59 -13.84 -2.83
N GLY A 613 16.76 -14.28 -4.08
CA GLY A 613 16.89 -15.68 -4.42
C GLY A 613 15.64 -16.51 -4.11
N GLU A 614 15.80 -17.80 -4.08
CA GLU A 614 14.73 -18.77 -3.78
C GLU A 614 14.08 -18.51 -2.41
N ARG A 615 14.85 -18.09 -1.42
CA ARG A 615 14.36 -17.77 -0.08
C ARG A 615 13.32 -16.66 -0.10
N GLY A 616 13.53 -15.61 -0.90
CA GLY A 616 12.57 -14.53 -1.06
C GLY A 616 11.28 -15.00 -1.72
N VAL A 617 11.36 -15.89 -2.73
CA VAL A 617 10.20 -16.50 -3.38
C VAL A 617 9.38 -17.33 -2.39
N GLN A 618 10.06 -18.15 -1.58
CA GLN A 618 9.40 -18.97 -0.53
C GLN A 618 8.72 -18.10 0.52
N ALA A 619 9.36 -17.04 0.98
CA ALA A 619 8.78 -16.08 1.93
C ALA A 619 7.54 -15.39 1.34
N PHE A 620 7.59 -15.00 0.07
CA PHE A 620 6.46 -14.40 -0.63
C PHE A 620 5.27 -15.37 -0.78
N ARG A 621 5.53 -16.61 -1.22
CA ARG A 621 4.48 -17.64 -1.32
C ARG A 621 3.87 -18.01 0.04
N ARG A 622 4.69 -18.04 1.09
CA ARG A 622 4.19 -18.22 2.45
C ARG A 622 3.24 -17.08 2.82
N MET A 623 3.61 -15.82 2.56
CA MET A 623 2.75 -14.66 2.83
C MET A 623 1.41 -14.77 2.11
N LEU A 624 1.40 -15.18 0.84
CA LEU A 624 0.19 -15.33 0.04
C LEU A 624 -0.74 -16.47 0.51
N THR A 625 -0.23 -17.45 1.25
CA THR A 625 -0.98 -18.68 1.56
C THR A 625 -1.23 -18.87 3.05
N SER A 626 -0.20 -19.16 3.81
CA SER A 626 -0.32 -19.40 5.26
C SER A 626 -0.05 -18.18 6.12
N TRP A 627 0.51 -17.13 5.52
CA TRP A 627 0.97 -15.90 6.16
C TRP A 627 2.10 -16.13 7.19
N THR A 628 1.97 -17.17 8.02
CA THR A 628 2.97 -17.65 8.98
C THR A 628 3.47 -19.05 8.62
N ASP A 629 4.32 -19.65 9.45
CA ASP A 629 4.80 -21.01 9.23
C ASP A 629 3.77 -22.10 9.57
N GLY A 630 2.76 -21.76 10.37
CA GLY A 630 1.68 -22.69 10.78
C GLY A 630 0.67 -22.95 9.66
N THR A 631 0.11 -24.15 9.63
CA THR A 631 -1.00 -24.50 8.73
C THR A 631 -2.40 -24.24 9.34
N ARG A 632 -2.43 -23.93 10.63
CA ARG A 632 -3.66 -23.60 11.38
C ARG A 632 -3.46 -22.25 12.07
N SER A 633 -3.49 -21.20 11.27
CA SER A 633 -3.40 -19.83 11.72
C SER A 633 -4.69 -19.09 11.38
N PRO A 634 -5.14 -18.16 12.22
CA PRO A 634 -6.26 -17.27 11.87
C PRO A 634 -5.93 -16.40 10.65
N LEU A 635 -4.65 -16.32 10.26
CA LEU A 635 -4.19 -15.53 9.12
C LEU A 635 -3.99 -16.37 7.83
N ASN A 636 -4.36 -17.66 7.84
CA ASN A 636 -4.33 -18.43 6.61
C ASN A 636 -5.20 -17.79 5.54
N ASP A 637 -4.64 -17.69 4.33
CA ASP A 637 -5.24 -17.04 3.17
C ASP A 637 -5.57 -15.53 3.37
N TYR A 638 -5.09 -14.88 4.44
CA TYR A 638 -5.33 -13.46 4.68
C TYR A 638 -4.80 -12.57 3.55
N ALA A 639 -3.57 -12.82 3.10
CA ALA A 639 -2.93 -12.05 2.03
C ALA A 639 -3.02 -12.76 0.66
N HIS A 640 -4.11 -13.49 0.42
CA HIS A 640 -4.28 -14.19 -0.86
C HIS A 640 -4.35 -13.23 -2.04
N ARG A 641 -3.80 -13.68 -3.17
CA ARG A 641 -3.84 -12.96 -4.44
C ARG A 641 -4.29 -13.89 -5.55
N GLN A 642 -5.07 -13.33 -6.47
CA GLN A 642 -5.54 -14.03 -7.66
C GLN A 642 -4.47 -13.92 -8.76
N TYR A 643 -3.32 -14.58 -8.56
CA TYR A 643 -2.29 -14.65 -9.58
C TYR A 643 -2.50 -15.83 -10.52
N SER A 644 -2.30 -15.59 -11.84
CA SER A 644 -2.09 -16.69 -12.79
C SER A 644 -0.90 -17.54 -12.36
N GLY A 645 -1.05 -18.85 -12.42
CA GLY A 645 -0.12 -19.84 -11.89
C GLY A 645 -0.43 -20.26 -10.45
N LEU A 646 -0.82 -19.34 -9.57
CA LEU A 646 -1.26 -19.68 -8.21
C LEU A 646 -2.69 -20.25 -8.22
N LEU A 647 -3.56 -19.70 -9.07
CA LEU A 647 -4.94 -20.17 -9.22
C LEU A 647 -4.98 -21.63 -9.67
N SER A 648 -4.35 -21.96 -10.78
CA SER A 648 -4.33 -23.33 -11.33
C SER A 648 -3.45 -24.28 -10.52
N GLY A 649 -2.28 -23.81 -10.06
CA GLY A 649 -1.28 -24.62 -9.38
C GLY A 649 -1.52 -24.89 -7.90
N TYR A 650 -2.36 -24.08 -7.24
CA TYR A 650 -2.64 -24.22 -5.82
C TYR A 650 -4.14 -24.18 -5.49
N TYR A 651 -4.86 -23.12 -5.82
CA TYR A 651 -6.26 -22.99 -5.38
C TYR A 651 -7.17 -24.01 -6.07
N ALA A 652 -7.05 -24.21 -7.38
CA ALA A 652 -7.81 -25.27 -8.08
C ALA A 652 -7.46 -26.66 -7.55
N VAL A 653 -6.18 -26.90 -7.22
CA VAL A 653 -5.74 -28.19 -6.64
C VAL A 653 -6.37 -28.40 -5.27
N ARG A 654 -6.48 -27.37 -4.42
CA ARG A 654 -7.17 -27.47 -3.13
C ARG A 654 -8.64 -27.89 -3.30
N TRP A 655 -9.37 -27.23 -4.20
CA TRP A 655 -10.77 -27.53 -4.46
C TRP A 655 -10.97 -28.93 -5.09
N ARG A 656 -10.13 -29.33 -6.04
CA ARG A 656 -10.16 -30.70 -6.61
C ARG A 656 -9.92 -31.76 -5.52
N THR A 657 -8.94 -31.54 -4.66
CA THR A 657 -8.63 -32.42 -3.52
C THR A 657 -9.82 -32.55 -2.58
N PHE A 658 -10.44 -31.43 -2.24
CA PHE A 658 -11.64 -31.42 -1.38
C PHE A 658 -12.83 -32.15 -2.04
N PHE A 659 -13.13 -31.84 -3.29
CA PHE A 659 -14.25 -32.49 -4.00
C PHE A 659 -14.05 -34.00 -4.18
N GLY A 660 -12.82 -34.46 -4.27
CA GLY A 660 -12.50 -35.89 -4.39
C GLY A 660 -12.65 -36.70 -3.10
N ALA A 661 -12.38 -36.09 -1.94
CA ALA A 661 -12.41 -36.77 -0.64
C ALA A 661 -12.70 -35.77 0.51
N PRO A 662 -13.89 -35.19 0.60
CA PRO A 662 -14.20 -34.12 1.55
C PRO A 662 -13.90 -34.47 3.01
N GLU A 663 -14.28 -35.67 3.45
CA GLU A 663 -14.18 -36.10 4.85
C GLU A 663 -12.73 -36.32 5.33
N THR A 664 -11.77 -36.50 4.41
CA THR A 664 -10.36 -36.80 4.72
C THR A 664 -9.38 -35.77 4.14
N SER A 665 -9.89 -34.68 3.57
CA SER A 665 -9.08 -33.70 2.83
C SER A 665 -8.17 -32.83 3.71
N GLU A 666 -8.47 -32.64 4.99
CA GLU A 666 -7.76 -31.68 5.86
C GLU A 666 -6.23 -31.85 5.86
N ALA A 667 -5.75 -33.09 6.07
CA ALA A 667 -4.30 -33.36 6.06
C ALA A 667 -3.67 -33.13 4.68
N ALA A 668 -4.44 -33.38 3.60
CA ALA A 668 -3.98 -33.11 2.24
C ALA A 668 -3.92 -31.60 1.95
N LEU A 669 -4.90 -30.83 2.40
CA LEU A 669 -4.91 -29.37 2.28
C LEU A 669 -3.76 -28.73 3.05
N ASP A 670 -3.47 -29.20 4.27
CA ASP A 670 -2.32 -28.74 5.06
C ASP A 670 -0.98 -29.07 4.37
N ARG A 671 -0.88 -30.21 3.71
CA ARG A 671 0.30 -30.59 2.94
C ARG A 671 0.47 -29.67 1.71
N LEU A 672 -0.60 -29.43 0.95
CA LEU A 672 -0.57 -28.52 -0.20
C LEU A 672 -0.12 -27.11 0.18
N MET A 673 -0.57 -26.60 1.35
CA MET A 673 -0.18 -25.29 1.86
C MET A 673 1.32 -25.21 2.19
N LYS A 674 1.96 -26.30 2.61
CA LYS A 674 3.41 -26.36 2.79
C LYS A 674 4.14 -26.50 1.47
N GLU A 675 3.65 -27.38 0.60
CA GLU A 675 4.29 -27.71 -0.67
C GLU A 675 4.31 -26.55 -1.66
N VAL A 676 3.27 -25.69 -1.66
CA VAL A 676 3.20 -24.52 -2.56
C VAL A 676 4.37 -23.58 -2.37
N ARG A 677 4.99 -23.55 -1.20
CA ARG A 677 6.13 -22.67 -0.89
C ARG A 677 7.36 -22.99 -1.74
N THR A 678 7.57 -24.27 -2.09
CA THR A 678 8.78 -24.77 -2.76
C THR A 678 8.54 -25.42 -4.12
N LYS A 679 7.32 -25.91 -4.38
CA LYS A 679 7.01 -26.56 -5.66
C LYS A 679 7.00 -25.57 -6.82
N PRO A 680 7.53 -25.92 -8.00
CA PRO A 680 7.28 -25.16 -9.21
C PRO A 680 5.79 -25.04 -9.48
N LEU A 681 5.33 -23.84 -9.79
CA LEU A 681 3.95 -23.58 -10.17
C LEU A 681 3.85 -23.39 -11.68
N PRO A 682 2.73 -23.81 -12.31
CA PRO A 682 2.58 -23.66 -13.75
C PRO A 682 2.54 -22.17 -14.13
N ALA A 683 3.21 -21.82 -15.23
CA ALA A 683 3.01 -20.52 -15.87
C ALA A 683 1.99 -20.72 -16.99
N ALA A 684 0.84 -20.09 -16.90
CA ALA A 684 -0.13 -20.13 -17.99
C ALA A 684 0.38 -19.28 -19.16
N PRO A 685 0.31 -19.76 -20.41
CA PRO A 685 0.64 -18.95 -21.58
C PRO A 685 -0.38 -17.83 -21.74
N ALA A 686 0.10 -16.63 -22.09
CA ALA A 686 -0.78 -15.52 -22.43
C ALA A 686 -1.67 -15.91 -23.63
N GLY A 687 -2.98 -15.75 -23.44
CA GLY A 687 -3.98 -16.01 -24.47
C GLY A 687 -4.39 -14.74 -25.23
N ASP A 688 -5.40 -14.89 -26.08
CA ASP A 688 -6.10 -13.75 -26.69
C ASP A 688 -7.11 -13.21 -25.68
N LEU A 689 -6.78 -12.08 -25.06
CA LEU A 689 -7.57 -11.48 -23.98
C LEU A 689 -9.01 -11.14 -24.41
N GLN A 690 -9.20 -10.67 -25.66
CA GLN A 690 -10.54 -10.40 -26.18
C GLN A 690 -11.37 -11.67 -26.29
N LYS A 691 -10.81 -12.74 -26.88
CA LYS A 691 -11.53 -14.02 -27.00
C LYS A 691 -11.81 -14.67 -25.66
N LEU A 692 -10.91 -14.51 -24.68
CA LEU A 692 -11.15 -14.97 -23.30
C LEU A 692 -12.34 -14.22 -22.68
N ALA A 693 -12.37 -12.90 -22.80
CA ALA A 693 -13.47 -12.08 -22.30
C ALA A 693 -14.81 -12.43 -22.99
N GLU A 694 -14.80 -12.68 -24.29
CA GLU A 694 -15.99 -13.11 -25.03
C GLU A 694 -16.53 -14.45 -24.52
N ARG A 695 -15.65 -15.44 -24.33
CA ARG A 695 -16.03 -16.75 -23.75
C ARG A 695 -16.60 -16.61 -22.35
N ILE A 696 -15.97 -15.80 -21.49
CA ILE A 696 -16.47 -15.53 -20.14
C ILE A 696 -17.92 -15.03 -20.19
N LEU A 697 -18.24 -14.08 -21.05
CA LEU A 697 -19.59 -13.53 -21.15
C LEU A 697 -20.62 -14.45 -21.86
N GLN A 698 -20.16 -15.44 -22.62
CA GLN A 698 -21.02 -16.44 -23.28
C GLN A 698 -21.40 -17.62 -22.37
N THR A 699 -20.58 -17.93 -21.36
CA THR A 699 -20.77 -19.06 -20.43
C THR A 699 -21.99 -18.86 -19.49
N ASP A 700 -22.88 -17.92 -19.78
CA ASP A 700 -23.88 -17.32 -18.89
C ASP A 700 -25.19 -18.11 -18.73
N THR A 701 -25.34 -19.32 -19.27
CA THR A 701 -26.64 -19.98 -19.37
C THR A 701 -27.09 -20.75 -18.12
N CYS A 702 -26.23 -20.93 -17.11
CA CYS A 702 -26.57 -21.73 -15.91
C CYS A 702 -26.80 -20.94 -14.62
N CYS A 703 -26.65 -19.61 -14.61
CA CYS A 703 -26.73 -18.80 -13.39
C CYS A 703 -27.95 -17.87 -13.34
N ARG A 704 -28.96 -18.07 -14.21
CA ARG A 704 -30.14 -17.22 -14.28
C ARG A 704 -31.39 -17.87 -13.66
N ASN A 705 -31.27 -18.44 -12.48
CA ASN A 705 -32.48 -18.75 -11.71
C ASN A 705 -32.24 -18.54 -10.22
#